data_368a2535f783938907da6b3ef5e7a897
#
_entry.id   368a2535f783938907da6b3ef5e7a897
#
_cell.length_a   1.000
_cell.length_b   1.000
_cell.length_c   1.000
_cell.angle_alpha   90.00
_cell.angle_beta   90.00
_cell.angle_gamma   90.00
#
_symmetry.space_group_name_H-M   'P 1'
#
loop_
_entity.id
_entity.type
_entity.pdbx_description
1 polymer ?
#
loop_
_entity_poly.entity_id
_entity_poly.type
_entity_poly.pdbx_seq_one_letter_code
_entity_poly.pdbx_strand_id
1 'polypeptide(L)'
;MKKEPKPHRGFWIFFRIQLILLLLVIAGVLYYLFGGYAGEIRALKKSGEQIARSSTPEDFRTAETSVVYAADGTLISTLSGEKDTYYLTADQIPYDVKAAIVSIEDKKFYDHKGVDTKAIARAILAMIKNGEPTQGGSTITQQLARNIYLTMDRTWQRKMEEIFLAKALEKKYTKDQILEFYLNNIYFANGYYGIEAASRGDFQKKTAELSLSEICFLLAIPNSPALYDPLTNMENTLSRRDRILKNLYEDQIISTGTYHQALDETITLNQACNTKNVYVETYAYNCATRALMEMRGFPFLYKYDMASEVQAKYDQAYGDMYAICQKELYTGGYRIYTSLDLAMQQQLQDSIDQGLAEFEEVNEEGVYALQSAGVCINNDTGLVTAIVGGRSQSLPGYTLNRAYQSFRQPGSSIKPLIVYTPSLERGYTPDTIVVDEKTEDGPSNSGDGYAGEMTLRQAVAYSKNTVAHQLFLELTPAVGLSYLDKLHFTHISTRDLRPAVVLGGFTYGASPVEMTSGFAAIENDGIFRAPTCVRRITDADGNVLYEADVEGEQVYKQNASRMMTDMLTSVITEGTGRGLDLGEMPCAGKTGTTNDNKDGWFVGYTRYYTTGVWVGYDMPRSFAGLSGNSYPGHIWQDFMLKIHADKAPLEFLPYLEVVPEEPEEMTDPTLETQLETPMEQKPLEELTPEEHQQLWEEQLRQIQDYLNMMNGL
;
A
#
# COMPACT_ATOMS: atom_id res chain seq x y z
N MET A 1 -53.90 61.56 -38.46
CA MET A 1 -53.08 60.37 -38.58
C MET A 1 -52.70 59.94 -37.20
N LYS A 2 -53.31 58.87 -36.65
CA LYS A 2 -52.90 58.25 -35.33
C LYS A 2 -51.64 57.47 -35.56
N LYS A 3 -50.51 57.77 -34.84
CA LYS A 3 -49.27 56.99 -34.83
C LYS A 3 -49.57 55.65 -34.14
N GLU A 4 -49.41 54.55 -34.86
CA GLU A 4 -49.43 53.22 -34.26
C GLU A 4 -48.28 53.06 -33.22
N PRO A 5 -48.55 52.44 -32.08
CA PRO A 5 -47.48 52.22 -31.07
C PRO A 5 -46.47 51.18 -31.61
N LYS A 6 -45.19 51.57 -31.69
CA LYS A 6 -44.11 50.64 -32.01
C LYS A 6 -44.03 49.55 -30.94
N PRO A 7 -43.98 48.28 -31.31
CA PRO A 7 -43.88 47.20 -30.34
C PRO A 7 -42.62 47.37 -29.50
N HIS A 8 -42.76 47.26 -28.16
CA HIS A 8 -41.67 47.46 -27.22
C HIS A 8 -40.53 46.51 -27.51
N ARG A 9 -39.33 47.05 -27.73
CA ARG A 9 -38.09 46.32 -28.03
C ARG A 9 -37.78 45.25 -26.94
N GLY A 10 -38.18 45.48 -25.70
CA GLY A 10 -38.07 44.54 -24.56
C GLY A 10 -38.92 43.28 -24.69
N PHE A 11 -40.15 43.41 -25.33
CA PHE A 11 -41.03 42.26 -25.53
C PHE A 11 -40.42 41.26 -26.53
N TRP A 12 -39.78 41.76 -27.62
CA TRP A 12 -39.12 40.91 -28.58
C TRP A 12 -37.80 40.26 -28.05
N ILE A 13 -37.08 40.96 -27.19
CA ILE A 13 -35.90 40.41 -26.50
C ILE A 13 -36.35 39.30 -25.55
N PHE A 14 -37.35 39.51 -24.75
CA PHE A 14 -37.94 38.50 -23.86
C PHE A 14 -38.39 37.25 -24.62
N PHE A 15 -39.14 37.46 -25.70
CA PHE A 15 -39.63 36.36 -26.53
C PHE A 15 -38.48 35.55 -27.20
N ARG A 16 -37.41 36.22 -27.64
CA ARG A 16 -36.22 35.55 -28.20
C ARG A 16 -35.50 34.74 -27.11
N ILE A 17 -35.37 35.24 -25.91
CA ILE A 17 -34.75 34.49 -24.80
C ILE A 17 -35.60 33.24 -24.49
N GLN A 18 -36.92 33.36 -24.41
CA GLN A 18 -37.78 32.19 -24.18
C GLN A 18 -37.70 31.17 -25.33
N LEU A 19 -37.60 31.61 -26.55
CA LEU A 19 -37.44 30.72 -27.70
C LEU A 19 -36.09 30.01 -27.68
N ILE A 20 -35.00 30.72 -27.34
CA ILE A 20 -33.68 30.10 -27.17
C ILE A 20 -33.70 29.07 -26.04
N LEU A 21 -34.29 29.38 -24.89
CA LEU A 21 -34.43 28.43 -23.79
C LEU A 21 -35.25 27.20 -24.20
N LEU A 22 -36.33 27.40 -24.94
CA LEU A 22 -37.14 26.29 -25.48
C LEU A 22 -36.34 25.43 -26.47
N LEU A 23 -35.57 26.03 -27.36
CA LEU A 23 -34.71 25.29 -28.29
C LEU A 23 -33.59 24.54 -27.60
N LEU A 24 -33.01 25.10 -26.55
CA LEU A 24 -32.03 24.42 -25.70
C LEU A 24 -32.64 23.21 -24.96
N VAL A 25 -33.86 23.36 -24.45
CA VAL A 25 -34.60 22.25 -23.85
C VAL A 25 -34.90 21.15 -24.86
N ILE A 26 -35.36 21.52 -26.08
CA ILE A 26 -35.64 20.56 -27.16
C ILE A 26 -34.36 19.87 -27.57
N ALA A 27 -33.25 20.60 -27.77
CA ALA A 27 -31.95 20.03 -28.10
C ALA A 27 -31.44 19.05 -27.02
N GLY A 28 -31.61 19.40 -25.73
CA GLY A 28 -31.31 18.53 -24.59
C GLY A 28 -32.16 17.26 -24.59
N VAL A 29 -33.44 17.36 -24.87
CA VAL A 29 -34.35 16.19 -24.97
C VAL A 29 -33.97 15.30 -26.16
N LEU A 30 -33.63 15.87 -27.32
CA LEU A 30 -33.20 15.12 -28.49
C LEU A 30 -31.87 14.42 -28.22
N TYR A 31 -30.90 15.10 -27.60
CA TYR A 31 -29.62 14.52 -27.18
C TYR A 31 -29.82 13.36 -26.20
N TYR A 32 -30.71 13.52 -25.20
CA TYR A 32 -31.07 12.46 -24.26
C TYR A 32 -31.68 11.24 -24.96
N LEU A 33 -32.59 11.45 -25.92
CA LEU A 33 -33.31 10.36 -26.60
C LEU A 33 -32.43 9.63 -27.65
N PHE A 34 -31.63 10.37 -28.41
CA PHE A 34 -30.87 9.85 -29.54
C PHE A 34 -29.39 9.58 -29.20
N GLY A 35 -28.86 10.12 -28.10
CA GLY A 35 -27.50 9.86 -27.61
C GLY A 35 -27.32 8.55 -26.85
N GLY A 36 -28.34 7.66 -26.84
CA GLY A 36 -28.27 6.35 -26.13
C GLY A 36 -28.56 6.42 -24.63
N TYR A 37 -28.48 7.58 -24.00
CA TYR A 37 -28.61 7.77 -22.54
C TYR A 37 -29.96 7.31 -21.98
N ALA A 38 -31.05 7.41 -22.74
CA ALA A 38 -32.37 6.95 -22.29
C ALA A 38 -32.44 5.41 -22.11
N GLY A 39 -31.66 4.68 -22.90
CA GLY A 39 -31.53 3.22 -22.77
C GLY A 39 -30.73 2.86 -21.51
N GLU A 40 -29.57 3.49 -21.35
CA GLU A 40 -28.67 3.31 -20.24
C GLU A 40 -29.33 3.66 -18.89
N ILE A 41 -29.97 4.82 -18.78
CA ILE A 41 -30.71 5.21 -17.54
C ILE A 41 -31.83 4.22 -17.21
N ARG A 42 -32.51 3.65 -18.22
CA ARG A 42 -33.50 2.58 -17.98
C ARG A 42 -32.89 1.30 -17.47
N ALA A 43 -31.70 0.94 -17.98
CA ALA A 43 -30.95 -0.22 -17.49
C ALA A 43 -30.51 -0.04 -16.04
N LEU A 44 -29.89 1.10 -15.71
CA LEU A 44 -29.48 1.46 -14.34
C LEU A 44 -30.66 1.48 -13.37
N LYS A 45 -31.81 2.01 -13.80
CA LYS A 45 -33.03 1.97 -12.98
C LYS A 45 -33.50 0.55 -12.73
N LYS A 46 -33.49 -0.32 -13.77
CA LYS A 46 -33.88 -1.72 -13.65
C LYS A 46 -32.93 -2.48 -12.72
N SER A 47 -31.63 -2.25 -12.83
CA SER A 47 -30.59 -2.81 -11.95
C SER A 47 -30.85 -2.42 -10.49
N GLY A 48 -30.95 -1.15 -10.15
CA GLY A 48 -31.22 -0.70 -8.79
C GLY A 48 -32.54 -1.21 -8.20
N GLU A 49 -33.61 -1.31 -9.02
CA GLU A 49 -34.88 -1.90 -8.59
C GLU A 49 -34.75 -3.42 -8.37
N GLN A 50 -33.94 -4.12 -9.15
CA GLN A 50 -33.68 -5.57 -9.00
C GLN A 50 -32.89 -5.85 -7.73
N ILE A 51 -31.79 -5.11 -7.49
CA ILE A 51 -30.99 -5.20 -6.27
C ILE A 51 -31.88 -4.99 -5.03
N ALA A 52 -32.68 -3.94 -5.01
CA ALA A 52 -33.58 -3.70 -3.88
C ALA A 52 -34.63 -4.81 -3.69
N ARG A 53 -35.12 -5.43 -4.77
CA ARG A 53 -36.08 -6.54 -4.68
C ARG A 53 -35.46 -7.80 -4.09
N SER A 54 -34.26 -8.14 -4.50
CA SER A 54 -33.53 -9.32 -4.00
C SER A 54 -32.99 -9.11 -2.59
N SER A 55 -32.72 -7.86 -2.17
CA SER A 55 -32.15 -7.57 -0.85
C SER A 55 -33.01 -8.09 0.29
N THR A 56 -32.38 -8.61 1.34
CA THR A 56 -33.01 -9.06 2.60
C THR A 56 -32.42 -8.30 3.78
N PRO A 57 -33.04 -8.27 4.97
CA PRO A 57 -32.39 -7.67 6.15
C PRO A 57 -31.07 -8.36 6.51
N GLU A 58 -30.93 -9.62 6.18
CA GLU A 58 -29.72 -10.42 6.39
C GLU A 58 -28.53 -9.86 5.59
N ASP A 59 -28.74 -9.36 4.36
CA ASP A 59 -27.69 -8.74 3.55
C ASP A 59 -27.00 -7.55 4.24
N PHE A 60 -27.71 -6.92 5.18
CA PHE A 60 -27.18 -5.82 5.99
C PHE A 60 -26.58 -6.30 7.31
N ARG A 61 -26.73 -7.59 7.64
CA ARG A 61 -26.20 -8.20 8.85
C ARG A 61 -24.95 -9.04 8.62
N THR A 62 -24.81 -9.63 7.43
CA THR A 62 -23.73 -10.53 7.07
C THR A 62 -22.52 -9.77 6.51
N ALA A 63 -21.57 -9.43 7.38
CA ALA A 63 -20.18 -9.43 7.01
C ALA A 63 -19.59 -10.69 7.65
N GLU A 64 -19.27 -11.67 6.86
CA GLU A 64 -18.48 -12.79 7.35
C GLU A 64 -17.09 -12.27 7.75
N THR A 65 -16.65 -12.66 8.93
CA THR A 65 -15.39 -12.21 9.49
C THR A 65 -14.24 -12.95 8.81
N SER A 66 -13.32 -12.23 8.19
CA SER A 66 -12.10 -12.85 7.68
C SER A 66 -11.13 -13.19 8.83
N VAL A 67 -10.36 -14.26 8.67
CA VAL A 67 -9.41 -14.75 9.68
C VAL A 67 -8.04 -14.98 9.07
N VAL A 68 -6.99 -14.68 9.86
CA VAL A 68 -5.59 -14.84 9.46
C VAL A 68 -4.95 -15.93 10.32
N TYR A 69 -4.33 -16.89 9.66
CA TYR A 69 -3.63 -18.01 10.29
C TYR A 69 -2.12 -17.95 10.04
N ALA A 70 -1.35 -18.32 11.03
CA ALA A 70 0.09 -18.57 10.94
C ALA A 70 0.40 -19.82 10.12
N ALA A 71 1.68 -20.07 9.88
CA ALA A 71 2.15 -21.21 9.08
C ALA A 71 1.71 -22.56 9.67
N ASP A 72 1.61 -22.68 10.99
CA ASP A 72 1.18 -23.87 11.74
C ASP A 72 -0.34 -23.97 11.92
N GLY A 73 -1.11 -22.99 11.41
CA GLY A 73 -2.56 -22.90 11.57
C GLY A 73 -3.02 -22.19 12.84
N THR A 74 -2.11 -21.67 13.66
CA THR A 74 -2.46 -20.83 14.81
C THR A 74 -3.16 -19.57 14.34
N LEU A 75 -4.25 -19.18 15.00
CA LEU A 75 -4.95 -17.94 14.72
C LEU A 75 -4.08 -16.74 15.09
N ILE A 76 -3.71 -15.94 14.11
CA ILE A 76 -3.00 -14.66 14.32
C ILE A 76 -4.01 -13.59 14.69
N SER A 77 -5.03 -13.42 13.85
CA SER A 77 -5.99 -12.36 13.99
C SER A 77 -7.32 -12.73 13.34
N THR A 78 -8.36 -12.17 13.92
CA THR A 78 -9.69 -12.17 13.35
C THR A 78 -9.92 -10.76 12.83
N LEU A 79 -10.05 -10.62 11.51
CA LEU A 79 -10.39 -9.35 10.86
C LEU A 79 -11.88 -9.04 11.09
N SER A 80 -12.29 -9.16 12.32
CA SER A 80 -13.60 -8.70 12.70
C SER A 80 -13.57 -7.19 12.65
N GLY A 81 -14.20 -6.70 11.64
CA GLY A 81 -15.22 -5.75 11.98
C GLY A 81 -16.24 -6.54 12.78
N GLU A 82 -16.29 -6.37 14.08
CA GLU A 82 -17.08 -7.14 15.06
C GLU A 82 -18.61 -7.12 14.75
N LYS A 83 -19.00 -7.45 13.53
CA LYS A 83 -20.37 -7.27 13.01
C LYS A 83 -21.38 -8.22 13.62
N ASP A 84 -21.02 -9.46 13.86
CA ASP A 84 -21.95 -10.43 14.42
C ASP A 84 -22.13 -10.30 15.94
N THR A 85 -21.14 -9.79 16.64
CA THR A 85 -21.20 -9.60 18.08
C THR A 85 -21.80 -8.26 18.49
N TYR A 86 -21.86 -7.26 17.57
CA TYR A 86 -22.22 -5.87 17.91
C TYR A 86 -23.23 -5.23 16.97
N TYR A 87 -24.03 -6.01 16.28
CA TYR A 87 -25.14 -5.47 15.49
C TYR A 87 -26.23 -4.94 16.43
N LEU A 88 -26.54 -3.65 16.33
CA LEU A 88 -27.62 -3.00 17.09
C LEU A 88 -28.89 -2.95 16.26
N THR A 89 -29.98 -3.51 16.79
CA THR A 89 -31.31 -3.33 16.19
C THR A 89 -31.79 -1.88 16.38
N ALA A 90 -32.76 -1.45 15.60
CA ALA A 90 -33.25 -0.06 15.61
C ALA A 90 -33.66 0.43 17.01
N ASP A 91 -34.21 -0.44 17.85
CA ASP A 91 -34.61 -0.15 19.24
C ASP A 91 -33.38 -0.09 20.21
N GLN A 92 -32.28 -0.73 19.88
CA GLN A 92 -31.05 -0.69 20.68
C GLN A 92 -30.18 0.54 20.39
N ILE A 93 -30.37 1.18 19.22
CA ILE A 93 -29.62 2.39 18.85
C ILE A 93 -30.17 3.59 19.64
N PRO A 94 -29.35 4.29 20.46
CA PRO A 94 -29.79 5.44 21.24
C PRO A 94 -30.37 6.56 20.37
N TYR A 95 -31.35 7.28 20.92
CA TYR A 95 -31.97 8.42 20.24
C TYR A 95 -30.94 9.47 19.83
N ASP A 96 -29.96 9.77 20.70
CA ASP A 96 -28.95 10.81 20.45
C ASP A 96 -28.07 10.45 19.24
N VAL A 97 -27.74 9.15 19.01
CA VAL A 97 -27.03 8.69 17.81
C VAL A 97 -27.86 8.94 16.56
N LYS A 98 -29.14 8.56 16.57
CA LYS A 98 -30.07 8.79 15.43
C LYS A 98 -30.23 10.28 15.14
N ALA A 99 -30.43 11.08 16.17
CA ALA A 99 -30.60 12.51 16.04
C ALA A 99 -29.34 13.20 15.51
N ALA A 100 -28.16 12.84 16.00
CA ALA A 100 -26.89 13.42 15.60
C ALA A 100 -26.55 13.10 14.14
N ILE A 101 -26.67 11.84 13.72
CA ILE A 101 -26.38 11.46 12.32
C ILE A 101 -27.35 12.09 11.33
N VAL A 102 -28.64 12.15 11.67
CA VAL A 102 -29.64 12.81 10.82
C VAL A 102 -29.38 14.32 10.74
N SER A 103 -29.00 14.96 11.84
CA SER A 103 -28.72 16.40 11.87
C SER A 103 -27.51 16.78 11.03
N ILE A 104 -26.45 15.92 10.93
CA ILE A 104 -25.21 16.25 10.19
C ILE A 104 -25.24 15.79 8.75
N GLU A 105 -25.79 14.59 8.47
CA GLU A 105 -25.73 13.98 7.13
C GLU A 105 -27.00 14.25 6.31
N ASP A 106 -28.20 14.25 6.94
CA ASP A 106 -29.46 14.30 6.19
C ASP A 106 -30.61 14.88 7.03
N LYS A 107 -30.62 16.20 7.24
CA LYS A 107 -31.64 16.90 8.07
C LYS A 107 -33.10 16.62 7.68
N LYS A 108 -33.32 16.15 6.46
CA LYS A 108 -34.68 15.85 5.95
C LYS A 108 -34.90 14.35 5.76
N PHE A 109 -34.12 13.54 6.43
CA PHE A 109 -34.13 12.08 6.28
C PHE A 109 -35.56 11.52 6.38
N TYR A 110 -36.35 11.97 7.36
CA TYR A 110 -37.74 11.50 7.56
C TYR A 110 -38.74 12.07 6.56
N ASP A 111 -38.40 13.14 5.82
CA ASP A 111 -39.31 13.82 4.91
C ASP A 111 -39.26 13.31 3.47
N HIS A 112 -38.07 12.87 3.01
CA HIS A 112 -37.90 12.44 1.61
C HIS A 112 -38.04 10.91 1.43
N LYS A 113 -38.10 10.50 0.18
CA LYS A 113 -38.18 9.07 -0.23
C LYS A 113 -36.91 8.65 -0.97
N GLY A 114 -35.79 8.56 -0.24
CA GLY A 114 -34.48 8.12 -0.72
C GLY A 114 -33.60 9.23 -1.29
N VAL A 115 -34.12 10.34 -1.74
CA VAL A 115 -33.38 11.43 -2.37
C VAL A 115 -33.99 12.80 -1.99
N ASP A 116 -33.15 13.72 -1.50
CA ASP A 116 -33.53 15.13 -1.32
C ASP A 116 -33.22 15.94 -2.59
N THR A 117 -34.22 16.09 -3.45
CA THR A 117 -34.12 16.87 -4.69
C THR A 117 -33.78 18.35 -4.47
N LYS A 118 -34.17 18.92 -3.31
CA LYS A 118 -33.88 20.32 -2.94
C LYS A 118 -32.40 20.45 -2.54
N ALA A 119 -31.84 19.47 -1.83
CA ALA A 119 -30.43 19.44 -1.48
C ALA A 119 -29.54 19.30 -2.74
N ILE A 120 -29.94 18.45 -3.68
CA ILE A 120 -29.24 18.30 -4.97
C ILE A 120 -29.26 19.64 -5.74
N ALA A 121 -30.39 20.29 -5.83
CA ALA A 121 -30.49 21.59 -6.52
C ALA A 121 -29.61 22.66 -5.84
N ARG A 122 -29.54 22.70 -4.50
CA ARG A 122 -28.67 23.61 -3.76
C ARG A 122 -27.18 23.29 -4.01
N ALA A 123 -26.79 22.02 -4.02
CA ALA A 123 -25.40 21.59 -4.29
C ALA A 123 -24.96 21.97 -5.69
N ILE A 124 -25.81 21.81 -6.71
CA ILE A 124 -25.57 22.25 -8.09
C ILE A 124 -25.41 23.77 -8.16
N LEU A 125 -26.26 24.54 -7.50
CA LEU A 125 -26.16 26.00 -7.48
C LEU A 125 -24.89 26.47 -6.77
N ALA A 126 -24.50 25.83 -5.67
CA ALA A 126 -23.27 26.12 -4.96
C ALA A 126 -22.03 25.80 -5.81
N MET A 127 -22.03 24.69 -6.54
CA MET A 127 -20.97 24.32 -7.48
C MET A 127 -20.84 25.34 -8.63
N ILE A 128 -21.96 25.80 -9.20
CA ILE A 128 -21.95 26.83 -10.25
C ILE A 128 -21.41 28.17 -9.72
N LYS A 129 -21.73 28.51 -8.46
CA LYS A 129 -21.34 29.79 -7.84
C LYS A 129 -19.89 29.82 -7.39
N ASN A 130 -19.38 28.71 -6.86
CA ASN A 130 -18.06 28.65 -6.19
C ASN A 130 -17.00 27.93 -7.02
N GLY A 131 -17.36 27.29 -8.16
CA GLY A 131 -16.45 26.50 -9.00
C GLY A 131 -16.10 25.14 -8.43
N GLU A 132 -16.44 24.85 -7.18
CA GLU A 132 -16.16 23.59 -6.47
C GLU A 132 -17.38 23.08 -5.70
N PRO A 133 -17.54 21.76 -5.50
CA PRO A 133 -18.62 21.19 -4.71
C PRO A 133 -18.39 21.45 -3.22
N THR A 134 -18.98 22.52 -2.69
CA THR A 134 -18.82 22.94 -1.29
C THR A 134 -19.85 22.32 -0.33
N GLN A 135 -20.86 21.61 -0.81
CA GLN A 135 -21.89 20.96 0.00
C GLN A 135 -22.21 19.54 -0.50
N GLY A 136 -22.24 18.58 0.42
CA GLY A 136 -22.75 17.23 0.17
C GLY A 136 -24.26 17.25 -0.08
N GLY A 137 -24.73 16.56 -1.12
CA GLY A 137 -26.15 16.45 -1.46
C GLY A 137 -26.70 15.03 -1.43
N SER A 138 -25.91 14.05 -0.95
CA SER A 138 -26.32 12.65 -0.85
C SER A 138 -27.04 12.38 0.46
N THR A 139 -28.14 11.64 0.41
CA THR A 139 -28.92 11.24 1.60
C THR A 139 -28.28 10.03 2.30
N ILE A 140 -28.66 9.76 3.56
CA ILE A 140 -28.28 8.55 4.30
C ILE A 140 -28.61 7.29 3.50
N THR A 141 -29.79 7.22 2.87
CA THR A 141 -30.20 6.08 2.05
C THR A 141 -29.32 5.90 0.81
N GLN A 142 -28.87 7.00 0.18
CA GLN A 142 -27.93 6.96 -0.93
C GLN A 142 -26.54 6.47 -0.49
N GLN A 143 -26.08 6.91 0.68
CA GLN A 143 -24.82 6.43 1.26
C GLN A 143 -24.90 4.95 1.60
N LEU A 144 -25.99 4.47 2.19
CA LEU A 144 -26.23 3.06 2.45
C LEU A 144 -26.21 2.24 1.16
N ALA A 145 -26.96 2.67 0.13
CA ALA A 145 -27.00 2.01 -1.17
C ALA A 145 -25.60 1.86 -1.78
N ARG A 146 -24.83 2.93 -1.75
CA ARG A 146 -23.44 2.93 -2.22
C ARG A 146 -22.57 1.97 -1.42
N ASN A 147 -22.64 2.04 -0.10
CA ASN A 147 -21.71 1.32 0.79
C ASN A 147 -21.93 -0.20 0.78
N ILE A 148 -23.12 -0.69 0.45
CA ILE A 148 -23.48 -2.12 0.48
C ILE A 148 -23.46 -2.74 -0.91
N TYR A 149 -24.01 -2.05 -1.93
CA TYR A 149 -24.30 -2.68 -3.22
C TYR A 149 -23.53 -2.10 -4.40
N LEU A 150 -22.88 -0.93 -4.24
CA LEU A 150 -22.24 -0.23 -5.35
C LEU A 150 -20.75 0.01 -5.08
N THR A 151 -20.00 0.30 -6.15
CA THR A 151 -18.59 0.67 -6.05
C THR A 151 -18.40 2.12 -5.59
N MET A 152 -17.16 2.45 -5.16
CA MET A 152 -16.80 3.82 -4.73
C MET A 152 -16.49 4.76 -5.90
N ASP A 153 -16.65 4.29 -7.15
CA ASP A 153 -16.33 5.04 -8.35
C ASP A 153 -17.11 6.34 -8.49
N ARG A 154 -16.46 7.36 -9.02
CA ARG A 154 -17.05 8.69 -9.21
C ARG A 154 -17.64 8.87 -10.62
N THR A 155 -18.42 7.89 -11.09
CA THR A 155 -19.09 7.97 -12.40
C THR A 155 -20.51 8.48 -12.28
N TRP A 156 -21.06 9.09 -13.36
CA TRP A 156 -22.44 9.53 -13.35
C TRP A 156 -23.41 8.34 -13.40
N GLN A 157 -23.02 7.24 -14.04
CA GLN A 157 -23.77 5.98 -14.09
C GLN A 157 -24.00 5.45 -12.68
N ARG A 158 -22.91 5.23 -11.95
CA ARG A 158 -22.96 4.79 -10.55
C ARG A 158 -23.84 5.73 -9.71
N LYS A 159 -23.72 7.06 -9.91
CA LYS A 159 -24.57 8.02 -9.16
C LYS A 159 -26.04 7.93 -9.51
N MET A 160 -26.37 7.63 -10.77
CA MET A 160 -27.76 7.40 -11.17
C MET A 160 -28.30 6.09 -10.59
N GLU A 161 -27.53 5.02 -10.60
CA GLU A 161 -27.89 3.75 -9.99
C GLU A 161 -28.10 3.88 -8.49
N GLU A 162 -27.21 4.58 -7.77
CA GLU A 162 -27.35 4.94 -6.36
C GLU A 162 -28.70 5.64 -6.07
N ILE A 163 -29.09 6.59 -6.91
CA ILE A 163 -30.36 7.30 -6.80
C ILE A 163 -31.57 6.36 -6.97
N PHE A 164 -31.52 5.47 -7.96
CA PHE A 164 -32.61 4.53 -8.22
C PHE A 164 -32.71 3.47 -7.14
N LEU A 165 -31.56 2.94 -6.71
CA LEU A 165 -31.47 1.95 -5.64
C LEU A 165 -31.95 2.55 -4.32
N ALA A 166 -31.50 3.75 -3.93
CA ALA A 166 -31.97 4.43 -2.73
C ALA A 166 -33.49 4.62 -2.71
N LYS A 167 -34.10 5.02 -3.84
CA LYS A 167 -35.55 5.12 -3.98
C LYS A 167 -36.28 3.80 -3.88
N ALA A 168 -35.65 2.71 -4.32
CA ALA A 168 -36.22 1.38 -4.25
C ALA A 168 -36.13 0.80 -2.84
N LEU A 169 -35.00 1.00 -2.15
CA LEU A 169 -34.82 0.62 -0.73
C LEU A 169 -35.83 1.31 0.17
N GLU A 170 -36.11 2.59 -0.01
CA GLU A 170 -37.12 3.35 0.77
C GLU A 170 -38.58 2.91 0.52
N LYS A 171 -38.81 2.13 -0.54
CA LYS A 171 -40.13 1.48 -0.75
C LYS A 171 -40.23 0.15 0.00
N LYS A 172 -39.12 -0.45 0.33
CA LYS A 172 -39.03 -1.80 0.94
C LYS A 172 -38.84 -1.73 2.45
N TYR A 173 -37.98 -0.82 2.91
CA TYR A 173 -37.60 -0.69 4.32
C TYR A 173 -38.11 0.60 4.94
N THR A 174 -38.37 0.53 6.24
CA THR A 174 -38.74 1.74 7.03
C THR A 174 -37.51 2.62 7.26
N LYS A 175 -37.75 3.88 7.64
CA LYS A 175 -36.68 4.81 7.99
C LYS A 175 -35.80 4.30 9.14
N ASP A 176 -36.42 3.69 10.15
CA ASP A 176 -35.66 3.12 11.28
C ASP A 176 -34.82 1.94 10.84
N GLN A 177 -35.29 1.07 9.96
CA GLN A 177 -34.49 0.00 9.38
C GLN A 177 -33.32 0.53 8.52
N ILE A 178 -33.55 1.59 7.74
CA ILE A 178 -32.49 2.21 6.96
C ILE A 178 -31.40 2.81 7.86
N LEU A 179 -31.79 3.48 8.97
CA LEU A 179 -30.84 3.97 9.96
C LEU A 179 -30.10 2.83 10.68
N GLU A 180 -30.81 1.77 11.05
CA GLU A 180 -30.24 0.55 11.60
C GLU A 180 -29.15 -0.01 10.67
N PHE A 181 -29.50 -0.24 9.40
CA PHE A 181 -28.57 -0.77 8.41
C PHE A 181 -27.39 0.19 8.19
N TYR A 182 -27.65 1.48 8.10
CA TYR A 182 -26.61 2.49 7.89
C TYR A 182 -25.61 2.53 9.05
N LEU A 183 -26.08 2.67 10.29
CA LEU A 183 -25.24 2.81 11.47
C LEU A 183 -24.45 1.55 11.83
N ASN A 184 -24.91 0.37 11.39
CA ASN A 184 -24.18 -0.88 11.55
C ASN A 184 -23.19 -1.15 10.41
N ASN A 185 -23.21 -0.39 9.30
CA ASN A 185 -22.40 -0.69 8.12
C ASN A 185 -21.43 0.41 7.72
N ILE A 186 -21.52 1.62 8.28
CA ILE A 186 -20.58 2.69 7.93
C ILE A 186 -19.23 2.48 8.59
N TYR A 187 -18.17 2.95 7.91
CA TYR A 187 -16.80 2.83 8.34
C TYR A 187 -16.39 4.00 9.24
N PHE A 188 -15.81 3.70 10.40
CA PHE A 188 -15.39 4.65 11.45
C PHE A 188 -13.88 4.78 11.58
N ALA A 189 -13.10 4.54 10.55
CA ALA A 189 -11.65 4.40 10.58
C ALA A 189 -11.15 3.19 11.41
N ASN A 190 -9.85 2.96 11.41
CA ASN A 190 -9.16 1.96 12.25
C ASN A 190 -9.76 0.53 12.22
N GLY A 191 -10.40 0.16 11.11
CA GLY A 191 -11.02 -1.16 10.94
C GLY A 191 -12.43 -1.29 11.51
N TYR A 192 -12.99 -0.27 12.17
CA TYR A 192 -14.31 -0.34 12.80
C TYR A 192 -15.44 -0.10 11.79
N TYR A 193 -16.29 -1.09 11.59
CA TYR A 193 -17.53 -1.00 10.83
C TYR A 193 -18.72 -1.07 11.80
N GLY A 194 -19.56 -0.05 11.80
CA GLY A 194 -20.69 0.11 12.71
C GLY A 194 -20.35 0.87 13.99
N ILE A 195 -21.38 1.56 14.51
CA ILE A 195 -21.24 2.47 15.67
C ILE A 195 -20.86 1.74 16.96
N GLU A 196 -21.37 0.54 17.19
CA GLU A 196 -21.05 -0.24 18.41
C GLU A 196 -19.60 -0.72 18.37
N ALA A 197 -19.10 -1.16 17.20
CA ALA A 197 -17.70 -1.55 17.03
C ALA A 197 -16.76 -0.36 17.29
N ALA A 198 -17.06 0.81 16.74
CA ALA A 198 -16.31 2.04 16.96
C ALA A 198 -16.38 2.49 18.45
N SER A 199 -17.54 2.41 19.08
CA SER A 199 -17.73 2.74 20.49
C SER A 199 -16.86 1.89 21.41
N ARG A 200 -16.83 0.58 21.16
CA ARG A 200 -15.99 -0.35 21.94
C ARG A 200 -14.51 -0.21 21.63
N GLY A 201 -14.18 0.00 20.34
CA GLY A 201 -12.80 0.15 19.91
C GLY A 201 -12.15 1.42 20.46
N ASP A 202 -12.81 2.57 20.32
CA ASP A 202 -12.22 3.86 20.69
C ASP A 202 -12.42 4.22 22.16
N PHE A 203 -13.52 3.76 22.79
CA PHE A 203 -13.90 4.15 24.15
C PHE A 203 -14.01 2.99 25.15
N GLN A 204 -13.96 1.73 24.72
CA GLN A 204 -14.26 0.53 25.51
C GLN A 204 -15.64 0.59 26.20
N LYS A 205 -16.60 1.27 25.57
CA LYS A 205 -17.97 1.46 26.03
C LYS A 205 -18.95 0.87 25.03
N LYS A 206 -20.13 0.45 25.51
CA LYS A 206 -21.26 0.22 24.62
C LYS A 206 -21.77 1.54 24.07
N THR A 207 -22.35 1.55 22.89
CA THR A 207 -22.95 2.76 22.31
C THR A 207 -23.98 3.43 23.24
N ALA A 208 -24.73 2.63 24.01
CA ALA A 208 -25.71 3.13 24.99
C ALA A 208 -25.06 3.81 26.22
N GLU A 209 -23.76 3.64 26.43
CA GLU A 209 -23.00 4.20 27.57
C GLU A 209 -22.20 5.45 27.18
N LEU A 210 -22.20 5.80 25.89
CA LEU A 210 -21.50 6.98 25.38
C LEU A 210 -22.17 8.28 25.85
N SER A 211 -21.36 9.29 26.15
CA SER A 211 -21.83 10.66 26.30
C SER A 211 -22.24 11.25 24.94
N LEU A 212 -23.01 12.35 24.96
CA LEU A 212 -23.37 13.05 23.74
C LEU A 212 -22.15 13.57 22.97
N SER A 213 -21.10 13.98 23.69
CA SER A 213 -19.84 14.42 23.10
C SER A 213 -19.12 13.27 22.39
N GLU A 214 -19.03 12.10 23.01
CA GLU A 214 -18.44 10.89 22.43
C GLU A 214 -19.23 10.40 21.22
N ILE A 215 -20.58 10.43 21.28
CA ILE A 215 -21.44 10.11 20.11
C ILE A 215 -21.13 11.04 18.93
N CYS A 216 -21.13 12.36 19.16
CA CYS A 216 -20.85 13.32 18.09
C CYS A 216 -19.41 13.21 17.57
N PHE A 217 -18.46 12.82 18.42
CA PHE A 217 -17.08 12.56 18.03
C PHE A 217 -16.99 11.37 17.08
N LEU A 218 -17.56 10.23 17.40
CA LEU A 218 -17.57 9.07 16.50
C LEU A 218 -18.29 9.39 15.19
N LEU A 219 -19.46 10.05 15.24
CA LEU A 219 -20.21 10.40 14.04
C LEU A 219 -19.54 11.48 13.16
N ALA A 220 -18.43 12.07 13.61
CA ALA A 220 -17.58 12.91 12.77
C ALA A 220 -16.77 12.12 11.74
N ILE A 221 -16.37 10.89 12.06
CA ILE A 221 -15.39 10.09 11.31
C ILE A 221 -15.91 9.65 9.93
N PRO A 222 -17.13 9.10 9.77
CA PRO A 222 -17.58 8.48 8.51
C PRO A 222 -17.62 9.38 7.28
N ASN A 223 -17.66 10.68 7.46
CA ASN A 223 -17.68 11.64 6.36
C ASN A 223 -16.40 11.60 5.50
N SER A 224 -15.26 11.48 6.16
CA SER A 224 -13.92 11.30 5.55
C SER A 224 -13.01 10.63 6.56
N PRO A 225 -12.98 9.28 6.62
CA PRO A 225 -12.26 8.55 7.66
C PRO A 225 -10.78 8.89 7.75
N ALA A 226 -10.11 9.14 6.61
CA ALA A 226 -8.71 9.55 6.63
C ALA A 226 -8.48 10.97 7.19
N LEU A 227 -9.44 11.90 6.99
CA LEU A 227 -9.33 13.28 7.50
C LEU A 227 -9.74 13.41 8.97
N TYR A 228 -10.65 12.55 9.41
CA TYR A 228 -11.23 12.55 10.75
C TYR A 228 -10.85 11.29 11.54
N ASP A 229 -9.73 10.67 11.20
CA ASP A 229 -9.16 9.58 11.99
C ASP A 229 -8.73 10.10 13.36
N PRO A 230 -9.32 9.60 14.46
CA PRO A 230 -9.03 10.12 15.80
C PRO A 230 -7.60 9.87 16.27
N LEU A 231 -6.89 8.90 15.68
CA LEU A 231 -5.51 8.59 16.03
C LEU A 231 -4.49 9.51 15.38
N THR A 232 -4.77 9.96 14.17
CA THR A 232 -3.83 10.79 13.37
C THR A 232 -4.26 12.23 13.24
N ASN A 233 -5.56 12.53 13.41
CA ASN A 233 -6.15 13.84 13.14
C ASN A 233 -7.19 14.26 14.19
N MET A 234 -6.86 14.12 15.48
CA MET A 234 -7.75 14.41 16.62
C MET A 234 -8.42 15.79 16.54
N GLU A 235 -7.67 16.85 16.20
CA GLU A 235 -8.19 18.22 16.12
C GLU A 235 -9.29 18.38 15.05
N ASN A 236 -9.12 17.74 13.90
CA ASN A 236 -10.10 17.76 12.84
C ASN A 236 -11.41 17.06 13.29
N THR A 237 -11.26 15.93 13.98
CA THR A 237 -12.39 15.17 14.51
C THR A 237 -13.14 15.96 15.56
N LEU A 238 -12.44 16.61 16.51
CA LEU A 238 -13.05 17.50 17.51
C LEU A 238 -13.77 18.69 16.86
N SER A 239 -13.14 19.34 15.89
CA SER A 239 -13.77 20.45 15.16
C SER A 239 -15.08 20.03 14.47
N ARG A 240 -15.13 18.82 13.91
CA ARG A 240 -16.37 18.30 13.32
C ARG A 240 -17.38 17.86 14.36
N ARG A 241 -16.95 17.28 15.51
CA ARG A 241 -17.81 17.04 16.68
C ARG A 241 -18.53 18.30 17.11
N ASP A 242 -17.80 19.41 17.26
CA ASP A 242 -18.38 20.70 17.67
C ASP A 242 -19.41 21.20 16.69
N ARG A 243 -19.20 20.96 15.39
CA ARG A 243 -20.17 21.29 14.35
C ARG A 243 -21.43 20.44 14.44
N ILE A 244 -21.32 19.16 14.79
CA ILE A 244 -22.48 18.29 15.02
C ILE A 244 -23.29 18.79 16.24
N LEU A 245 -22.60 19.03 17.36
CA LEU A 245 -23.21 19.58 18.57
C LEU A 245 -23.94 20.91 18.30
N LYS A 246 -23.31 21.79 17.53
CA LYS A 246 -23.91 23.07 17.12
C LYS A 246 -25.17 22.86 16.28
N ASN A 247 -25.17 21.93 15.34
CA ASN A 247 -26.36 21.61 14.54
C ASN A 247 -27.49 21.11 15.42
N LEU A 248 -27.22 20.20 16.36
CA LEU A 248 -28.22 19.70 17.31
C LEU A 248 -28.83 20.81 18.16
N TYR A 249 -28.01 21.78 18.58
CA TYR A 249 -28.47 22.95 19.31
C TYR A 249 -29.33 23.90 18.43
N GLU A 250 -28.85 24.22 17.22
CA GLU A 250 -29.59 25.08 16.28
C GLU A 250 -30.91 24.46 15.84
N ASP A 251 -30.98 23.14 15.70
CA ASP A 251 -32.15 22.35 15.37
C ASP A 251 -33.09 22.16 16.61
N GLN A 252 -32.74 22.73 17.78
CA GLN A 252 -33.50 22.65 19.05
C GLN A 252 -33.68 21.20 19.57
N ILE A 253 -32.78 20.29 19.21
CA ILE A 253 -32.80 18.89 19.66
C ILE A 253 -32.20 18.79 21.07
N ILE A 254 -31.21 19.62 21.37
CA ILE A 254 -30.57 19.69 22.70
C ILE A 254 -30.71 21.10 23.32
N SER A 255 -30.67 21.16 24.66
CA SER A 255 -30.74 22.43 25.40
C SER A 255 -29.38 23.16 25.34
N THR A 256 -29.41 24.49 25.63
CA THR A 256 -28.17 25.28 25.78
C THR A 256 -27.23 24.71 26.84
N GLY A 257 -27.75 24.23 27.96
CA GLY A 257 -26.95 23.62 29.01
C GLY A 257 -26.26 22.33 28.53
N THR A 258 -26.99 21.44 27.86
CA THR A 258 -26.46 20.19 27.28
C THR A 258 -25.39 20.47 26.22
N TYR A 259 -25.60 21.49 25.38
CA TYR A 259 -24.66 21.92 24.36
C TYR A 259 -23.33 22.35 24.95
N HIS A 260 -23.34 23.23 25.95
CA HIS A 260 -22.09 23.70 26.60
C HIS A 260 -21.43 22.58 27.37
N GLN A 261 -22.16 21.74 28.10
CA GLN A 261 -21.60 20.58 28.79
C GLN A 261 -20.89 19.63 27.83
N ALA A 262 -21.48 19.33 26.67
CA ALA A 262 -20.87 18.44 25.69
C ALA A 262 -19.66 19.06 24.97
N LEU A 263 -19.61 20.39 24.80
CA LEU A 263 -18.45 21.10 24.24
C LEU A 263 -17.26 21.08 25.21
N ASP A 264 -17.53 21.26 26.50
CA ASP A 264 -16.49 21.36 27.53
C ASP A 264 -15.94 19.96 27.92
N GLU A 265 -16.60 18.89 27.47
CA GLU A 265 -16.18 17.52 27.74
C GLU A 265 -14.91 17.16 26.97
N THR A 266 -13.87 16.73 27.71
CA THR A 266 -12.63 16.26 27.13
C THR A 266 -12.80 14.84 26.60
N ILE A 267 -12.53 14.61 25.32
CA ILE A 267 -12.53 13.29 24.71
C ILE A 267 -11.21 12.58 25.04
N THR A 268 -11.32 11.42 25.67
CA THR A 268 -10.19 10.54 25.95
C THR A 268 -10.44 9.19 25.31
N LEU A 269 -9.61 8.84 24.34
CA LEU A 269 -9.64 7.52 23.72
C LEU A 269 -9.11 6.48 24.70
N ASN A 270 -9.79 5.36 24.80
CA ASN A 270 -9.44 4.27 25.68
C ASN A 270 -9.36 2.97 24.87
N GLN A 271 -8.41 2.94 23.96
CA GLN A 271 -8.26 1.79 23.06
C GLN A 271 -7.71 0.59 23.83
N ALA A 272 -8.26 -0.59 23.55
CA ALA A 272 -7.70 -1.85 24.01
C ALA A 272 -6.34 -2.04 23.34
N CYS A 273 -5.27 -2.03 24.16
CA CYS A 273 -3.93 -2.31 23.68
C CYS A 273 -3.81 -3.79 23.31
N ASN A 274 -4.08 -4.12 22.05
CA ASN A 274 -3.77 -5.42 21.50
C ASN A 274 -2.33 -5.40 21.02
N THR A 275 -1.36 -5.44 21.95
CA THR A 275 0.08 -5.38 21.66
C THR A 275 0.65 -6.66 21.07
N LYS A 276 -0.15 -7.70 20.92
CA LYS A 276 0.29 -8.97 20.38
C LYS A 276 0.20 -8.95 18.85
N ASN A 277 1.33 -9.16 18.20
CA ASN A 277 1.46 -9.37 16.76
C ASN A 277 1.18 -8.16 15.85
N VAL A 278 1.31 -6.93 16.34
CA VAL A 278 1.03 -5.69 15.56
C VAL A 278 1.73 -5.67 14.19
N TYR A 279 3.03 -6.03 14.13
CA TYR A 279 3.78 -6.05 12.86
C TYR A 279 3.36 -7.20 11.95
N VAL A 280 3.06 -8.37 12.53
CA VAL A 280 2.54 -9.55 11.83
C VAL A 280 1.19 -9.23 11.19
N GLU A 281 0.27 -8.65 11.96
CA GLU A 281 -1.07 -8.29 11.50
C GLU A 281 -1.04 -7.26 10.38
N THR A 282 -0.34 -6.14 10.59
CA THR A 282 -0.26 -5.06 9.58
C THR A 282 0.32 -5.53 8.27
N TYR A 283 1.34 -6.39 8.32
CA TYR A 283 1.93 -6.94 7.10
C TYR A 283 1.02 -7.98 6.43
N ALA A 284 0.41 -8.88 7.21
CA ALA A 284 -0.53 -9.86 6.68
C ALA A 284 -1.74 -9.19 6.00
N TYR A 285 -2.27 -8.11 6.59
CA TYR A 285 -3.37 -7.35 6.00
C TYR A 285 -2.96 -6.64 4.71
N ASN A 286 -1.77 -6.06 4.67
CA ASN A 286 -1.22 -5.47 3.46
C ASN A 286 -1.07 -6.50 2.34
N CYS A 287 -0.43 -7.65 2.64
CA CYS A 287 -0.27 -8.73 1.67
C CYS A 287 -1.61 -9.29 1.19
N ALA A 288 -2.56 -9.52 2.09
CA ALA A 288 -3.88 -10.03 1.73
C ALA A 288 -4.67 -9.03 0.87
N THR A 289 -4.61 -7.74 1.19
CA THR A 289 -5.23 -6.69 0.36
C THR A 289 -4.64 -6.68 -1.04
N ARG A 290 -3.31 -6.78 -1.17
CA ARG A 290 -2.63 -6.84 -2.47
C ARG A 290 -2.98 -8.13 -3.23
N ALA A 291 -3.10 -9.27 -2.56
CA ALA A 291 -3.55 -10.52 -3.18
C ALA A 291 -4.98 -10.38 -3.74
N LEU A 292 -5.89 -9.72 -3.04
CA LEU A 292 -7.23 -9.41 -3.55
C LEU A 292 -7.18 -8.46 -4.76
N MET A 293 -6.28 -7.46 -4.77
CA MET A 293 -6.06 -6.60 -5.93
C MET A 293 -5.58 -7.41 -7.15
N GLU A 294 -4.63 -8.34 -6.93
CA GLU A 294 -4.10 -9.24 -7.96
C GLU A 294 -5.19 -10.16 -8.53
N MET A 295 -6.01 -10.78 -7.68
CA MET A 295 -7.17 -11.58 -8.08
C MET A 295 -8.16 -10.79 -8.95
N ARG A 296 -8.25 -9.48 -8.75
CA ARG A 296 -9.05 -8.56 -9.56
C ARG A 296 -8.35 -8.09 -10.83
N GLY A 297 -7.11 -8.58 -11.07
CA GLY A 297 -6.30 -8.24 -12.24
C GLY A 297 -5.70 -6.84 -12.19
N PHE A 298 -5.54 -6.22 -11.00
CA PHE A 298 -4.89 -4.92 -10.88
C PHE A 298 -3.42 -5.05 -11.27
N PRO A 299 -2.93 -4.29 -12.27
CA PRO A 299 -1.54 -4.36 -12.70
C PRO A 299 -0.66 -3.58 -11.72
N PHE A 300 0.27 -4.27 -11.08
CA PHE A 300 1.30 -3.62 -10.27
C PHE A 300 2.44 -3.13 -11.18
N LEU A 301 2.74 -1.83 -11.12
CA LEU A 301 3.79 -1.20 -11.92
C LEU A 301 4.94 -0.78 -11.00
N TYR A 302 6.16 -1.17 -11.37
CA TYR A 302 7.37 -0.94 -10.59
C TYR A 302 8.42 -0.19 -11.39
N LYS A 303 8.03 0.90 -12.06
CA LYS A 303 8.95 1.63 -12.92
C LYS A 303 9.23 3.03 -12.39
N TYR A 304 10.51 3.39 -12.41
CA TYR A 304 11.00 4.66 -11.90
C TYR A 304 10.89 5.82 -12.90
N ASP A 305 10.69 5.53 -14.18
CA ASP A 305 10.75 6.50 -15.29
C ASP A 305 9.37 6.93 -15.83
N MET A 306 8.31 6.65 -15.08
CA MET A 306 6.96 7.07 -15.45
C MET A 306 6.84 8.60 -15.51
N ALA A 307 6.12 9.11 -16.53
CA ALA A 307 5.74 10.52 -16.57
C ALA A 307 4.89 10.88 -15.33
N SER A 308 5.09 12.08 -14.77
CA SER A 308 4.45 12.49 -13.52
C SER A 308 2.92 12.43 -13.55
N GLU A 309 2.29 12.68 -14.71
CA GLU A 309 0.83 12.57 -14.88
C GLU A 309 0.36 11.11 -14.85
N VAL A 310 1.17 10.20 -15.40
CA VAL A 310 0.93 8.76 -15.42
C VAL A 310 1.06 8.21 -14.00
N GLN A 311 2.12 8.58 -13.29
CA GLN A 311 2.34 8.22 -11.90
C GLN A 311 1.16 8.66 -11.01
N ALA A 312 0.72 9.92 -11.13
CA ALA A 312 -0.40 10.42 -10.34
C ALA A 312 -1.71 9.66 -10.59
N LYS A 313 -1.99 9.27 -11.85
CA LYS A 313 -3.17 8.45 -12.17
C LYS A 313 -3.05 7.03 -11.63
N TYR A 314 -1.86 6.44 -11.72
CA TYR A 314 -1.59 5.12 -11.17
C TYR A 314 -1.75 5.12 -9.64
N ASP A 315 -1.17 6.11 -8.95
CA ASP A 315 -1.25 6.23 -7.48
C ASP A 315 -2.69 6.38 -7.02
N GLN A 316 -3.51 7.15 -7.77
CA GLN A 316 -4.94 7.26 -7.48
C GLN A 316 -5.67 5.94 -7.69
N ALA A 317 -5.45 5.26 -8.83
CA ALA A 317 -6.07 3.97 -9.13
C ALA A 317 -5.65 2.89 -8.11
N TYR A 318 -4.38 2.87 -7.71
CA TYR A 318 -3.87 1.99 -6.66
C TYR A 318 -4.59 2.26 -5.33
N GLY A 319 -4.67 3.52 -4.91
CA GLY A 319 -5.35 3.90 -3.67
C GLY A 319 -6.83 3.53 -3.65
N ASP A 320 -7.55 3.78 -4.74
CA ASP A 320 -8.97 3.44 -4.87
C ASP A 320 -9.17 1.91 -4.82
N MET A 321 -8.37 1.13 -5.56
CA MET A 321 -8.46 -0.34 -5.56
C MET A 321 -8.04 -0.94 -4.22
N TYR A 322 -6.97 -0.41 -3.60
CA TYR A 322 -6.54 -0.83 -2.27
C TYR A 322 -7.65 -0.64 -1.23
N ALA A 323 -8.33 0.51 -1.24
CA ALA A 323 -9.44 0.79 -0.31
C ALA A 323 -10.63 -0.16 -0.53
N ILE A 324 -10.95 -0.50 -1.79
CA ILE A 324 -12.00 -1.48 -2.13
C ILE A 324 -11.63 -2.86 -1.57
N CYS A 325 -10.43 -3.36 -1.88
CA CYS A 325 -9.97 -4.68 -1.46
C CYS A 325 -9.76 -4.76 0.05
N GLN A 326 -9.31 -3.67 0.69
CA GLN A 326 -9.21 -3.60 2.14
C GLN A 326 -10.59 -3.72 2.81
N LYS A 327 -11.59 -3.01 2.30
CA LYS A 327 -12.96 -3.16 2.79
C LYS A 327 -13.47 -4.60 2.63
N GLU A 328 -13.22 -5.18 1.47
CA GLU A 328 -13.60 -6.57 1.19
C GLU A 328 -12.89 -7.56 2.10
N LEU A 329 -11.61 -7.33 2.39
CA LEU A 329 -10.83 -8.13 3.33
C LEU A 329 -11.50 -8.21 4.71
N TYR A 330 -12.11 -7.12 5.20
CA TYR A 330 -12.81 -7.08 6.49
C TYR A 330 -14.20 -7.70 6.46
N THR A 331 -14.83 -7.81 5.30
CA THR A 331 -16.25 -8.15 5.18
C THR A 331 -16.53 -9.41 4.37
N GLY A 332 -15.52 -10.02 3.77
CA GLY A 332 -15.68 -11.10 2.79
C GLY A 332 -15.57 -12.52 3.34
N GLY A 333 -15.37 -12.71 4.66
CA GLY A 333 -15.32 -14.05 5.26
C GLY A 333 -14.11 -14.88 4.83
N TYR A 334 -13.03 -14.25 4.39
CA TYR A 334 -11.85 -14.94 3.90
C TYR A 334 -11.08 -15.66 4.99
N ARG A 335 -10.51 -16.80 4.64
CA ARG A 335 -9.52 -17.51 5.45
C ARG A 335 -8.15 -17.34 4.80
N ILE A 336 -7.28 -16.58 5.47
CA ILE A 336 -5.98 -16.17 4.98
C ILE A 336 -4.93 -17.02 5.68
N TYR A 337 -4.25 -17.86 4.92
CA TYR A 337 -3.18 -18.73 5.41
C TYR A 337 -1.84 -18.08 5.07
N THR A 338 -1.07 -17.76 6.09
CA THR A 338 0.25 -17.13 5.92
C THR A 338 1.38 -18.12 6.07
N SER A 339 2.59 -17.69 5.69
CA SER A 339 3.87 -18.33 5.93
C SER A 339 4.54 -17.89 7.23
N LEU A 340 3.89 -16.99 7.99
CA LEU A 340 4.46 -16.41 9.18
C LEU A 340 4.60 -17.45 10.29
N ASP A 341 5.83 -17.62 10.78
CA ASP A 341 6.18 -18.47 11.91
C ASP A 341 6.28 -17.61 13.18
N LEU A 342 5.36 -17.81 14.11
CA LEU A 342 5.27 -16.98 15.32
C LEU A 342 6.48 -17.18 16.26
N ALA A 343 7.14 -18.34 16.22
CA ALA A 343 8.36 -18.58 17.00
C ALA A 343 9.54 -17.80 16.40
N MET A 344 9.72 -17.87 15.08
CA MET A 344 10.73 -17.05 14.36
C MET A 344 10.45 -15.56 14.51
N GLN A 345 9.18 -15.15 14.47
CA GLN A 345 8.75 -13.78 14.70
C GLN A 345 9.20 -13.27 16.08
N GLN A 346 8.97 -14.06 17.13
CA GLN A 346 9.39 -13.70 18.48
C GLN A 346 10.92 -13.67 18.60
N GLN A 347 11.62 -14.64 18.01
CA GLN A 347 13.09 -14.67 18.00
C GLN A 347 13.69 -13.45 17.32
N LEU A 348 13.11 -12.99 16.20
CA LEU A 348 13.56 -11.77 15.52
C LEU A 348 13.32 -10.52 16.36
N GLN A 349 12.13 -10.41 17.00
CA GLN A 349 11.81 -9.32 17.91
C GLN A 349 12.79 -9.29 19.09
N ASP A 350 13.05 -10.44 19.72
CA ASP A 350 13.96 -10.56 20.85
C ASP A 350 15.41 -10.19 20.46
N SER A 351 15.85 -10.59 19.25
CA SER A 351 17.19 -10.24 18.76
C SER A 351 17.34 -8.74 18.51
N ILE A 352 16.29 -8.07 18.00
CA ILE A 352 16.27 -6.62 17.84
C ILE A 352 16.28 -5.91 19.18
N ASP A 353 15.41 -6.32 20.11
CA ASP A 353 15.27 -5.66 21.41
C ASP A 353 16.52 -5.84 22.27
N GLN A 354 17.12 -7.04 22.27
CA GLN A 354 18.37 -7.32 22.97
C GLN A 354 19.56 -6.59 22.34
N GLY A 355 19.65 -6.61 20.99
CA GLY A 355 20.72 -5.95 20.26
C GLY A 355 20.76 -4.43 20.44
N LEU A 356 19.64 -3.81 20.81
CA LEU A 356 19.51 -2.37 21.05
C LEU A 356 19.18 -2.02 22.51
N ALA A 357 19.31 -2.95 23.44
CA ALA A 357 18.87 -2.78 24.82
C ALA A 357 19.57 -1.62 25.56
N GLU A 358 20.80 -1.27 25.19
CA GLU A 358 21.55 -0.15 25.77
C GLU A 358 21.00 1.25 25.40
N PHE A 359 20.12 1.35 24.39
CA PHE A 359 19.54 2.61 23.92
C PHE A 359 18.12 2.79 24.47
N GLU A 360 18.03 3.50 25.58
CA GLU A 360 16.76 3.69 26.31
C GLU A 360 16.05 5.01 25.98
N GLU A 361 16.62 5.84 25.07
CA GLU A 361 16.01 7.10 24.68
C GLU A 361 14.63 6.87 24.04
N VAL A 362 13.59 7.47 24.61
CA VAL A 362 12.22 7.46 24.11
C VAL A 362 11.70 8.87 23.90
N ASN A 363 10.75 9.05 23.00
CA ASN A 363 10.02 10.31 22.85
C ASN A 363 8.91 10.46 23.91
N GLU A 364 8.14 11.54 23.86
CA GLU A 364 7.04 11.83 24.80
C GLU A 364 5.93 10.77 24.79
N GLU A 365 5.79 10.04 23.68
CA GLU A 365 4.81 8.97 23.49
C GLU A 365 5.31 7.59 23.94
N GLY A 366 6.57 7.47 24.38
CA GLY A 366 7.18 6.21 24.78
C GLY A 366 7.76 5.38 23.62
N VAL A 367 7.87 5.97 22.42
CA VAL A 367 8.52 5.34 21.26
C VAL A 367 10.03 5.45 21.40
N TYR A 368 10.75 4.34 21.25
CA TYR A 368 12.20 4.35 21.22
C TYR A 368 12.72 5.25 20.07
N ALA A 369 13.70 6.10 20.36
CA ALA A 369 14.27 6.99 19.36
C ALA A 369 15.10 6.23 18.33
N LEU A 370 16.00 5.33 18.77
CA LEU A 370 16.74 4.41 17.91
C LEU A 370 15.86 3.20 17.59
N GLN A 371 15.64 2.97 16.31
CA GLN A 371 14.76 1.93 15.78
C GLN A 371 15.53 0.87 14.98
N SER A 372 14.86 -0.24 14.75
CA SER A 372 15.32 -1.29 13.84
C SER A 372 14.12 -1.92 13.13
N ALA A 373 14.37 -2.52 11.98
CA ALA A 373 13.41 -3.38 11.31
C ALA A 373 14.13 -4.59 10.73
N GLY A 374 13.46 -5.74 10.79
CA GLY A 374 14.00 -7.00 10.29
C GLY A 374 12.97 -7.79 9.49
N VAL A 375 13.44 -8.49 8.46
CA VAL A 375 12.62 -9.35 7.59
C VAL A 375 13.36 -10.66 7.36
N CYS A 376 12.66 -11.79 7.46
CA CYS A 376 13.17 -13.09 7.13
C CYS A 376 12.32 -13.74 6.04
N ILE A 377 12.97 -14.22 4.97
CA ILE A 377 12.35 -14.89 3.82
C ILE A 377 12.86 -16.34 3.77
N ASN A 378 11.96 -17.27 3.56
CA ASN A 378 12.29 -18.67 3.26
C ASN A 378 12.73 -18.77 1.79
N ASN A 379 13.95 -19.25 1.54
CA ASN A 379 14.54 -19.25 0.20
C ASN A 379 13.88 -20.27 -0.75
N ASP A 380 13.35 -21.37 -0.22
CA ASP A 380 12.66 -22.37 -1.04
C ASP A 380 11.35 -21.84 -1.64
N THR A 381 10.66 -20.94 -0.90
CA THR A 381 9.32 -20.46 -1.29
C THR A 381 9.28 -18.99 -1.69
N GLY A 382 10.28 -18.19 -1.29
CA GLY A 382 10.26 -16.72 -1.42
C GLY A 382 9.30 -16.01 -0.46
N LEU A 383 8.62 -16.75 0.44
CA LEU A 383 7.63 -16.21 1.35
C LEU A 383 8.26 -15.66 2.63
N VAL A 384 7.73 -14.55 3.12
CA VAL A 384 8.15 -13.92 4.38
C VAL A 384 7.69 -14.76 5.56
N THR A 385 8.64 -15.22 6.38
CA THR A 385 8.39 -16.06 7.58
C THR A 385 8.37 -15.27 8.88
N ALA A 386 9.11 -14.14 8.95
CA ALA A 386 9.08 -13.23 10.09
C ALA A 386 9.30 -11.79 9.62
N ILE A 387 8.65 -10.84 10.30
CA ILE A 387 8.74 -9.43 9.98
C ILE A 387 8.55 -8.57 11.23
N VAL A 388 9.56 -7.76 11.56
CA VAL A 388 9.54 -6.84 12.70
C VAL A 388 9.77 -5.42 12.20
N GLY A 389 8.84 -4.53 12.49
CA GLY A 389 8.86 -3.14 12.03
C GLY A 389 9.36 -2.13 13.04
N GLY A 390 9.87 -2.56 14.18
CA GLY A 390 10.41 -1.68 15.22
C GLY A 390 10.73 -2.40 16.52
N ARG A 391 11.32 -1.66 17.46
CA ARG A 391 11.54 -2.15 18.82
C ARG A 391 10.22 -2.30 19.55
N SER A 392 10.16 -3.21 20.55
CA SER A 392 9.01 -3.37 21.44
C SER A 392 8.66 -2.05 22.12
N GLN A 393 7.39 -1.68 22.09
CA GLN A 393 6.85 -0.44 22.64
C GLN A 393 5.51 -0.73 23.30
N SER A 394 5.23 -0.04 24.42
CA SER A 394 3.95 -0.16 25.13
C SER A 394 2.91 0.82 24.60
N LEU A 395 2.81 0.96 23.28
CA LEU A 395 1.85 1.85 22.66
C LEU A 395 0.57 1.11 22.28
N PRO A 396 -0.61 1.72 22.48
CA PRO A 396 -1.86 1.18 21.98
C PRO A 396 -1.96 1.33 20.45
N GLY A 397 -2.69 0.42 19.81
CA GLY A 397 -2.97 0.48 18.37
C GLY A 397 -1.83 0.03 17.46
N TYR A 398 -2.02 0.21 16.16
CA TYR A 398 -1.04 -0.17 15.14
C TYR A 398 0.07 0.86 15.05
N THR A 399 1.31 0.42 15.28
CA THR A 399 2.50 1.26 15.12
C THR A 399 3.07 1.15 13.71
N LEU A 400 3.91 2.10 13.32
CA LEU A 400 4.60 2.10 12.03
C LEU A 400 5.43 0.82 11.85
N ASN A 401 5.10 0.02 10.83
CA ASN A 401 5.88 -1.14 10.44
C ASN A 401 6.97 -0.73 9.44
N ARG A 402 8.15 -0.39 9.98
CA ARG A 402 9.28 0.13 9.19
C ARG A 402 9.82 -0.88 8.19
N ALA A 403 9.51 -2.16 8.38
CA ALA A 403 9.99 -3.19 7.48
C ALA A 403 9.48 -3.05 6.04
N TYR A 404 8.28 -2.48 5.85
CA TYR A 404 7.70 -2.26 4.51
C TYR A 404 7.14 -0.86 4.28
N GLN A 405 6.99 -0.03 5.33
CA GLN A 405 6.43 1.32 5.22
C GLN A 405 7.49 2.43 5.29
N SER A 406 8.73 2.11 5.66
CA SER A 406 9.83 3.06 5.72
C SER A 406 10.87 2.78 4.65
N PHE A 407 11.24 3.81 3.91
CA PHE A 407 12.24 3.76 2.85
C PHE A 407 13.48 4.52 3.31
N ARG A 408 14.62 3.80 3.35
CA ARG A 408 15.88 4.30 3.90
C ARG A 408 17.01 4.10 2.90
N GLN A 409 18.03 4.94 2.96
CA GLN A 409 19.17 4.79 2.09
C GLN A 409 19.93 3.50 2.44
N PRO A 410 20.08 2.55 1.49
CA PRO A 410 20.68 1.24 1.78
C PRO A 410 22.20 1.30 1.91
N GLY A 411 22.85 2.40 1.55
CA GLY A 411 24.31 2.47 1.52
C GLY A 411 24.90 1.40 0.59
N SER A 412 26.06 0.88 0.94
CA SER A 412 26.76 -0.13 0.13
C SER A 412 26.05 -1.49 0.05
N SER A 413 24.97 -1.73 0.79
CA SER A 413 24.21 -2.98 0.65
C SER A 413 23.46 -3.10 -0.67
N ILE A 414 23.26 -2.01 -1.40
CA ILE A 414 22.62 -2.03 -2.73
C ILE A 414 23.54 -2.57 -3.84
N LYS A 415 24.87 -2.51 -3.67
CA LYS A 415 25.85 -2.81 -4.71
C LYS A 415 25.69 -4.20 -5.36
N PRO A 416 25.42 -5.29 -4.62
CA PRO A 416 25.15 -6.58 -5.25
C PRO A 416 23.99 -6.54 -6.24
N LEU A 417 22.94 -5.78 -5.96
CA LEU A 417 21.72 -5.77 -6.76
C LEU A 417 21.87 -5.00 -8.07
N ILE A 418 22.56 -3.84 -8.07
CA ILE A 418 22.56 -2.91 -9.20
C ILE A 418 23.86 -2.81 -9.96
N VAL A 419 24.96 -3.34 -9.43
CA VAL A 419 26.25 -3.26 -10.14
C VAL A 419 26.98 -4.58 -10.22
N TYR A 420 27.20 -5.28 -9.11
CA TYR A 420 28.07 -6.46 -9.16
C TYR A 420 27.44 -7.64 -9.89
N THR A 421 26.21 -8.06 -9.54
CA THR A 421 25.54 -9.17 -10.25
C THR A 421 25.30 -8.84 -11.73
N PRO A 422 24.83 -7.61 -12.10
CA PRO A 422 24.77 -7.20 -13.50
C PRO A 422 26.10 -7.21 -14.25
N SER A 423 27.21 -6.86 -13.60
CA SER A 423 28.54 -6.92 -14.23
C SER A 423 29.00 -8.36 -14.47
N LEU A 424 28.69 -9.28 -13.55
CA LEU A 424 28.96 -10.71 -13.72
C LEU A 424 28.21 -11.30 -14.93
N GLU A 425 27.02 -10.80 -15.24
CA GLU A 425 26.27 -11.20 -16.43
C GLU A 425 26.91 -10.75 -17.74
N ARG A 426 27.78 -9.73 -17.68
CA ARG A 426 28.50 -9.14 -18.81
C ARG A 426 29.95 -9.66 -18.95
N GLY A 427 30.27 -10.75 -18.29
CA GLY A 427 31.54 -11.43 -18.45
C GLY A 427 32.58 -11.15 -17.37
N TYR A 428 32.28 -10.32 -16.39
CA TYR A 428 33.12 -10.23 -15.18
C TYR A 428 33.07 -11.56 -14.41
N THR A 429 34.15 -11.88 -13.73
CA THR A 429 34.27 -13.07 -12.87
C THR A 429 34.79 -12.66 -11.49
N PRO A 430 34.67 -13.49 -10.46
CA PRO A 430 35.25 -13.21 -9.15
C PRO A 430 36.76 -12.88 -9.18
N ASP A 431 37.51 -13.44 -10.13
CA ASP A 431 38.93 -13.28 -10.27
C ASP A 431 39.34 -12.17 -11.25
N THR A 432 38.39 -11.51 -11.89
CA THR A 432 38.68 -10.36 -12.76
C THR A 432 39.44 -9.29 -11.98
N ILE A 433 40.56 -8.84 -12.53
CA ILE A 433 41.36 -7.77 -11.95
C ILE A 433 40.68 -6.43 -12.21
N VAL A 434 40.49 -5.68 -11.13
CA VAL A 434 39.93 -4.32 -11.11
C VAL A 434 40.90 -3.39 -10.37
N VAL A 435 40.78 -2.08 -10.60
CA VAL A 435 41.71 -1.10 -10.02
C VAL A 435 40.99 -0.23 -8.99
N ASP A 436 41.45 -0.30 -7.75
CA ASP A 436 41.03 0.55 -6.65
C ASP A 436 41.92 1.77 -6.55
N GLU A 437 41.58 2.86 -7.25
CA GLU A 437 42.39 4.08 -7.28
C GLU A 437 41.51 5.33 -7.09
N LYS A 438 42.17 6.41 -6.70
CA LYS A 438 41.50 7.71 -6.62
C LYS A 438 41.27 8.29 -8.01
N THR A 439 40.02 8.55 -8.35
CA THR A 439 39.66 9.29 -9.57
C THR A 439 39.32 10.74 -9.21
N GLU A 440 39.45 11.67 -10.17
CA GLU A 440 39.27 13.11 -9.94
C GLU A 440 37.86 13.44 -9.47
N ASP A 441 36.85 12.83 -10.12
CA ASP A 441 35.42 13.06 -9.85
C ASP A 441 34.73 11.88 -9.14
N GLY A 442 35.48 10.86 -8.74
CA GLY A 442 34.93 9.64 -8.10
C GLY A 442 34.82 9.72 -6.59
N PRO A 443 34.08 8.78 -5.98
CA PRO A 443 33.96 8.71 -4.54
C PRO A 443 35.24 8.27 -3.85
N SER A 444 35.40 8.63 -2.59
CA SER A 444 36.41 8.05 -1.73
C SER A 444 35.97 6.70 -1.16
N ASN A 445 36.92 5.81 -0.87
CA ASN A 445 36.65 4.63 -0.08
C ASN A 445 36.32 4.98 1.39
N SER A 446 35.64 4.09 2.08
CA SER A 446 35.52 4.15 3.53
C SER A 446 36.89 3.84 4.15
N GLY A 447 37.48 4.81 4.84
CA GLY A 447 38.88 4.75 5.26
C GLY A 447 39.84 5.29 4.18
N ASP A 448 41.03 5.74 4.59
CA ASP A 448 41.97 6.50 3.73
C ASP A 448 42.90 5.61 2.89
N GLY A 449 42.34 4.60 2.20
CA GLY A 449 43.20 3.71 1.43
C GLY A 449 42.68 3.29 0.06
N TYR A 450 43.61 3.24 -0.92
CA TYR A 450 43.41 2.65 -2.25
C TYR A 450 44.37 1.45 -2.39
N ALA A 451 43.85 0.33 -2.86
CA ALA A 451 44.62 -0.92 -2.92
C ALA A 451 45.31 -1.16 -4.25
N GLY A 452 45.01 -0.34 -5.29
CA GLY A 452 45.49 -0.57 -6.64
C GLY A 452 44.82 -1.79 -7.29
N GLU A 453 45.60 -2.61 -8.00
CA GLU A 453 45.07 -3.83 -8.62
C GLU A 453 44.65 -4.84 -7.54
N MET A 454 43.41 -5.37 -7.72
CA MET A 454 42.80 -6.36 -6.83
C MET A 454 41.79 -7.19 -7.59
N THR A 455 41.38 -8.33 -7.07
CA THR A 455 40.29 -9.10 -7.69
C THR A 455 38.95 -8.46 -7.40
N LEU A 456 37.94 -8.69 -8.27
CA LEU A 456 36.58 -8.26 -8.04
C LEU A 456 36.02 -8.82 -6.72
N ARG A 457 36.34 -10.07 -6.37
CA ARG A 457 36.04 -10.69 -5.07
C ARG A 457 36.53 -9.82 -3.91
N GLN A 458 37.77 -9.40 -3.95
CA GLN A 458 38.35 -8.54 -2.90
C GLN A 458 37.66 -7.18 -2.86
N ALA A 459 37.33 -6.59 -4.02
CA ALA A 459 36.60 -5.32 -4.09
C ALA A 459 35.19 -5.42 -3.45
N VAL A 460 34.51 -6.55 -3.65
CA VAL A 460 33.22 -6.85 -3.01
C VAL A 460 33.37 -7.09 -1.52
N ALA A 461 34.38 -7.92 -1.10
CA ALA A 461 34.61 -8.23 0.31
C ALA A 461 34.89 -6.99 1.14
N TYR A 462 35.74 -6.09 0.64
CA TYR A 462 36.08 -4.82 1.29
C TYR A 462 35.17 -3.65 0.91
N SER A 463 34.12 -3.92 0.10
CA SER A 463 33.10 -2.94 -0.28
C SER A 463 33.65 -1.66 -0.93
N LYS A 464 34.67 -1.78 -1.82
CA LYS A 464 35.34 -0.63 -2.44
C LYS A 464 34.39 0.25 -3.23
N ASN A 465 34.38 1.55 -2.91
CA ASN A 465 33.46 2.51 -3.53
C ASN A 465 33.92 2.87 -4.94
N THR A 466 35.22 3.03 -5.14
CA THR A 466 35.82 3.38 -6.42
C THR A 466 35.54 2.34 -7.48
N VAL A 467 35.75 1.05 -7.15
CA VAL A 467 35.46 -0.07 -8.06
C VAL A 467 33.98 -0.16 -8.40
N ALA A 468 33.11 -0.10 -7.39
CA ALA A 468 31.67 -0.11 -7.63
C ALA A 468 31.21 1.06 -8.53
N HIS A 469 31.77 2.25 -8.31
CA HIS A 469 31.47 3.42 -9.11
C HIS A 469 31.93 3.30 -10.57
N GLN A 470 33.16 2.79 -10.80
CA GLN A 470 33.68 2.57 -12.14
C GLN A 470 32.83 1.56 -12.92
N LEU A 471 32.54 0.40 -12.33
CA LEU A 471 31.68 -0.61 -12.93
C LEU A 471 30.26 -0.11 -13.20
N PHE A 472 29.75 0.73 -12.32
CA PHE A 472 28.39 1.30 -12.51
C PHE A 472 28.33 2.35 -13.62
N LEU A 473 29.41 3.11 -13.83
CA LEU A 473 29.53 4.01 -14.99
C LEU A 473 29.61 3.23 -16.29
N GLU A 474 30.35 2.11 -16.31
CA GLU A 474 30.45 1.20 -17.46
C GLU A 474 29.11 0.54 -17.76
N LEU A 475 28.40 0.06 -16.73
CA LEU A 475 27.08 -0.55 -16.83
C LEU A 475 26.03 0.47 -17.28
N THR A 476 26.16 1.71 -16.92
CA THR A 476 25.24 2.87 -16.92
C THR A 476 24.23 2.83 -15.76
N PRO A 477 23.90 4.00 -15.17
CA PRO A 477 22.88 4.08 -14.12
C PRO A 477 21.50 3.56 -14.53
N ALA A 478 21.09 3.77 -15.78
CA ALA A 478 19.80 3.30 -16.30
C ALA A 478 19.69 1.77 -16.26
N VAL A 479 20.73 1.08 -16.73
CA VAL A 479 20.77 -0.39 -16.67
C VAL A 479 20.79 -0.89 -15.23
N GLY A 480 21.61 -0.30 -14.35
CA GLY A 480 21.63 -0.69 -12.94
C GLY A 480 20.27 -0.53 -12.26
N LEU A 481 19.57 0.59 -12.50
CA LEU A 481 18.26 0.83 -11.93
C LEU A 481 17.16 -0.08 -12.52
N SER A 482 17.29 -0.52 -13.79
CA SER A 482 16.30 -1.43 -14.39
C SER A 482 16.21 -2.78 -13.66
N TYR A 483 17.28 -3.21 -12.96
CA TYR A 483 17.20 -4.39 -12.09
C TYR A 483 16.33 -4.15 -10.86
N LEU A 484 16.26 -2.92 -10.34
CA LEU A 484 15.36 -2.59 -9.23
C LEU A 484 13.89 -2.62 -9.66
N ASP A 485 13.58 -2.24 -10.90
CA ASP A 485 12.24 -2.39 -11.48
C ASP A 485 11.85 -3.88 -11.53
N LYS A 486 12.75 -4.74 -12.04
CA LYS A 486 12.56 -6.20 -12.08
C LYS A 486 12.46 -6.84 -10.68
N LEU A 487 13.06 -6.23 -9.67
CA LEU A 487 12.98 -6.63 -8.26
C LEU A 487 11.82 -5.95 -7.50
N HIS A 488 10.93 -5.27 -8.20
CA HIS A 488 9.74 -4.63 -7.67
C HIS A 488 10.00 -3.57 -6.59
N PHE A 489 11.11 -2.81 -6.68
CA PHE A 489 11.35 -1.66 -5.82
C PHE A 489 10.39 -0.54 -6.15
N THR A 490 9.73 0.03 -5.15
CA THR A 490 8.57 0.93 -5.34
C THR A 490 8.93 2.41 -5.29
N HIS A 491 10.05 2.79 -4.67
CA HIS A 491 10.40 4.19 -4.38
C HIS A 491 11.66 4.66 -5.11
N ILE A 492 11.87 4.16 -6.32
CA ILE A 492 12.93 4.64 -7.22
C ILE A 492 12.39 5.82 -8.06
N SER A 493 13.25 6.76 -8.38
CA SER A 493 12.88 8.00 -9.06
C SER A 493 13.83 8.29 -10.21
N THR A 494 13.38 9.01 -11.23
CA THR A 494 14.25 9.53 -12.30
C THR A 494 15.41 10.39 -11.77
N ARG A 495 15.26 10.97 -10.57
CA ARG A 495 16.36 11.68 -9.88
C ARG A 495 17.49 10.75 -9.45
N ASP A 496 17.25 9.44 -9.41
CA ASP A 496 18.23 8.42 -9.05
C ASP A 496 19.07 7.97 -10.26
N LEU A 497 18.81 8.46 -11.48
CA LEU A 497 19.66 8.29 -12.66
C LEU A 497 20.99 9.05 -12.52
N ARG A 498 21.79 8.70 -11.52
CA ARG A 498 23.07 9.33 -11.19
C ARG A 498 24.05 8.34 -10.58
N PRO A 499 25.37 8.52 -10.77
CA PRO A 499 26.38 7.58 -10.26
C PRO A 499 26.35 7.38 -8.74
N ALA A 500 25.93 8.37 -7.95
CA ALA A 500 25.90 8.29 -6.48
C ALA A 500 24.97 7.17 -5.94
N VAL A 501 24.02 6.72 -6.74
CA VAL A 501 23.07 5.66 -6.38
C VAL A 501 23.77 4.33 -6.11
N VAL A 502 24.88 4.05 -6.76
CA VAL A 502 25.66 2.81 -6.52
C VAL A 502 26.18 2.71 -5.08
N LEU A 503 26.30 3.84 -4.40
CA LEU A 503 26.68 3.92 -2.99
C LEU A 503 25.46 4.03 -2.05
N GLY A 504 24.26 3.83 -2.58
CA GLY A 504 23.01 3.90 -1.81
C GLY A 504 22.44 5.29 -1.61
N GLY A 505 22.92 6.29 -2.36
CA GLY A 505 22.43 7.67 -2.29
C GLY A 505 21.14 7.90 -3.06
N PHE A 506 20.07 7.21 -2.72
CA PHE A 506 18.75 7.33 -3.34
C PHE A 506 17.97 8.57 -2.88
N THR A 507 17.00 8.98 -3.68
CA THR A 507 16.10 10.09 -3.34
C THR A 507 15.19 9.72 -2.17
N TYR A 508 14.60 8.55 -2.21
CA TYR A 508 13.71 8.03 -1.17
C TYR A 508 14.33 6.87 -0.39
N GLY A 509 15.00 5.94 -1.06
CA GLY A 509 15.60 4.76 -0.46
C GLY A 509 14.82 3.48 -0.77
N ALA A 510 15.12 2.44 0.01
CA ALA A 510 14.51 1.12 -0.08
C ALA A 510 13.98 0.65 1.28
N SER A 511 12.96 -0.20 1.28
CA SER A 511 12.47 -0.85 2.49
C SER A 511 13.26 -2.12 2.82
N PRO A 512 13.27 -2.55 4.10
CA PRO A 512 13.85 -3.84 4.48
C PRO A 512 13.28 -5.04 3.72
N VAL A 513 11.98 -5.05 3.40
CA VAL A 513 11.37 -6.11 2.59
C VAL A 513 11.96 -6.13 1.18
N GLU A 514 12.08 -4.99 0.50
CA GLU A 514 12.65 -4.89 -0.85
C GLU A 514 14.12 -5.34 -0.87
N MET A 515 14.92 -4.86 0.07
CA MET A 515 16.33 -5.25 0.17
C MET A 515 16.47 -6.75 0.42
N THR A 516 15.69 -7.31 1.34
CA THR A 516 15.76 -8.75 1.66
C THR A 516 15.32 -9.61 0.48
N SER A 517 14.26 -9.24 -0.24
CA SER A 517 13.79 -10.00 -1.41
C SER A 517 14.76 -9.93 -2.59
N GLY A 518 15.43 -8.80 -2.80
CA GLY A 518 16.50 -8.70 -3.79
C GLY A 518 17.68 -9.64 -3.52
N PHE A 519 18.08 -9.79 -2.26
CA PHE A 519 19.13 -10.76 -1.87
C PHE A 519 18.62 -12.20 -1.92
N ALA A 520 17.37 -12.46 -1.59
CA ALA A 520 16.77 -13.78 -1.76
C ALA A 520 16.76 -14.22 -3.24
N ALA A 521 16.58 -13.28 -4.18
CA ALA A 521 16.69 -13.57 -5.60
C ALA A 521 18.13 -14.00 -5.99
N ILE A 522 19.18 -13.36 -5.42
CA ILE A 522 20.58 -13.78 -5.67
C ILE A 522 20.81 -15.20 -5.14
N GLU A 523 20.37 -15.51 -3.91
CA GLU A 523 20.51 -16.85 -3.33
C GLU A 523 19.78 -17.90 -4.16
N ASN A 524 18.60 -17.56 -4.68
CA ASN A 524 17.73 -18.44 -5.44
C ASN A 524 18.05 -18.47 -6.95
N ASP A 525 19.35 -18.58 -7.30
CA ASP A 525 19.79 -18.71 -8.69
C ASP A 525 19.30 -17.58 -9.63
N GLY A 526 19.04 -16.40 -9.09
CA GLY A 526 18.58 -15.22 -9.83
C GLY A 526 17.07 -15.13 -10.04
N ILE A 527 16.30 -16.06 -9.49
CA ILE A 527 14.85 -16.06 -9.58
C ILE A 527 14.27 -15.18 -8.44
N PHE A 528 13.61 -14.12 -8.82
CA PHE A 528 12.90 -13.23 -7.92
C PHE A 528 11.47 -13.71 -7.69
N ARG A 529 11.06 -13.70 -6.44
CA ARG A 529 9.67 -13.91 -6.01
C ARG A 529 9.19 -12.69 -5.26
N ALA A 530 8.04 -12.15 -5.65
CA ALA A 530 7.48 -10.96 -5.01
C ALA A 530 7.23 -11.22 -3.51
N PRO A 531 7.76 -10.39 -2.60
CA PRO A 531 7.69 -10.67 -1.17
C PRO A 531 6.25 -10.57 -0.66
N THR A 532 5.73 -11.67 -0.15
CA THR A 532 4.44 -11.78 0.50
C THR A 532 4.51 -12.77 1.65
N CYS A 533 3.62 -12.62 2.64
CA CYS A 533 3.40 -13.66 3.64
C CYS A 533 2.12 -14.46 3.38
N VAL A 534 1.27 -14.05 2.44
CA VAL A 534 0.05 -14.78 2.11
C VAL A 534 0.39 -15.95 1.22
N ARG A 535 0.16 -17.15 1.75
CA ARG A 535 0.36 -18.40 1.02
C ARG A 535 -0.88 -18.77 0.22
N ARG A 536 -2.08 -18.59 0.82
CA ARG A 536 -3.35 -18.96 0.22
C ARG A 536 -4.50 -18.17 0.86
N ILE A 537 -5.51 -17.84 0.06
CA ILE A 537 -6.79 -17.29 0.53
C ILE A 537 -7.91 -18.25 0.07
N THR A 538 -8.82 -18.59 0.99
CA THR A 538 -10.05 -19.32 0.67
C THR A 538 -11.26 -18.50 1.08
N ASP A 539 -12.43 -18.81 0.49
CA ASP A 539 -13.71 -18.36 1.01
C ASP A 539 -14.12 -19.12 2.29
N ALA A 540 -15.29 -18.79 2.84
CA ALA A 540 -15.84 -19.43 4.03
C ALA A 540 -16.13 -20.95 3.83
N ASP A 541 -16.45 -21.36 2.61
CA ASP A 541 -16.72 -22.75 2.23
C ASP A 541 -15.43 -23.56 2.01
N GLY A 542 -14.25 -22.91 2.00
CA GLY A 542 -12.93 -23.52 1.82
C GLY A 542 -12.49 -23.62 0.36
N ASN A 543 -13.21 -22.99 -0.60
CA ASN A 543 -12.75 -22.92 -1.98
C ASN A 543 -11.52 -22.01 -2.07
N VAL A 544 -10.48 -22.46 -2.78
CA VAL A 544 -9.26 -21.68 -2.97
C VAL A 544 -9.53 -20.56 -3.97
N LEU A 545 -9.29 -19.32 -3.54
CA LEU A 545 -9.44 -18.12 -4.35
C LEU A 545 -8.09 -17.58 -4.83
N TYR A 546 -7.03 -17.74 -4.03
CA TYR A 546 -5.67 -17.27 -4.31
C TYR A 546 -4.65 -18.26 -3.78
N GLU A 547 -3.58 -18.47 -4.53
CA GLU A 547 -2.34 -19.10 -4.09
C GLU A 547 -1.15 -18.25 -4.56
N ALA A 548 -0.18 -18.06 -3.67
CA ALA A 548 1.02 -17.27 -3.98
C ALA A 548 1.84 -17.95 -5.09
N ASP A 549 2.35 -17.15 -6.01
CA ASP A 549 3.33 -17.60 -6.98
C ASP A 549 4.67 -17.86 -6.28
N VAL A 550 5.09 -19.11 -6.28
CA VAL A 550 6.39 -19.57 -5.74
C VAL A 550 7.40 -19.92 -6.84
N GLU A 551 7.01 -19.85 -8.10
CA GLU A 551 7.92 -20.05 -9.25
C GLU A 551 8.79 -18.81 -9.44
N GLY A 552 8.18 -17.64 -9.54
CA GLY A 552 8.86 -16.35 -9.66
C GLY A 552 9.39 -16.06 -11.08
N GLU A 553 10.17 -14.98 -11.21
CA GLU A 553 10.71 -14.50 -12.46
C GLU A 553 12.24 -14.45 -12.45
N GLN A 554 12.89 -14.82 -13.58
CA GLN A 554 14.34 -14.76 -13.72
C GLN A 554 14.78 -13.29 -13.87
N VAL A 555 15.43 -12.74 -12.86
CA VAL A 555 15.98 -11.37 -12.88
C VAL A 555 17.47 -11.38 -13.19
N TYR A 556 18.23 -12.28 -12.59
CA TYR A 556 19.67 -12.45 -12.86
C TYR A 556 19.94 -13.82 -13.47
N LYS A 557 20.98 -13.91 -14.29
CA LYS A 557 21.46 -15.20 -14.78
C LYS A 557 21.93 -16.06 -13.61
N GLN A 558 21.59 -17.36 -13.64
CA GLN A 558 21.92 -18.32 -12.59
C GLN A 558 23.40 -18.29 -12.20
N ASN A 559 24.30 -18.34 -13.19
CA ASN A 559 25.72 -18.38 -12.92
C ASN A 559 26.25 -17.08 -12.29
N ALA A 560 25.71 -15.93 -12.69
CA ALA A 560 26.06 -14.64 -12.09
C ALA A 560 25.63 -14.57 -10.62
N SER A 561 24.43 -15.06 -10.29
CA SER A 561 23.93 -15.15 -8.92
C SER A 561 24.77 -16.05 -8.04
N ARG A 562 25.22 -17.20 -8.56
CA ARG A 562 26.13 -18.11 -7.84
C ARG A 562 27.52 -17.52 -7.64
N MET A 563 28.07 -16.83 -8.66
CA MET A 563 29.35 -16.09 -8.52
C MET A 563 29.20 -14.97 -7.48
N MET A 564 28.05 -14.26 -7.47
CA MET A 564 27.80 -13.22 -6.48
C MET A 564 27.69 -13.79 -5.06
N THR A 565 26.99 -14.90 -4.88
CA THR A 565 26.91 -15.62 -3.60
C THR A 565 28.28 -16.02 -3.08
N ASP A 566 29.13 -16.60 -3.94
CA ASP A 566 30.49 -16.98 -3.59
C ASP A 566 31.34 -15.75 -3.17
N MET A 567 31.25 -14.63 -3.89
CA MET A 567 31.93 -13.39 -3.46
C MET A 567 31.35 -12.81 -2.14
N LEU A 568 30.07 -12.98 -1.86
CA LEU A 568 29.45 -12.50 -0.61
C LEU A 568 29.83 -13.37 0.60
N THR A 569 30.29 -14.62 0.43
CA THR A 569 30.90 -15.39 1.52
C THR A 569 32.23 -14.75 1.95
N SER A 570 33.03 -14.19 1.01
CA SER A 570 34.26 -13.46 1.33
C SER A 570 34.03 -12.20 2.17
N VAL A 571 32.83 -11.59 2.09
CA VAL A 571 32.46 -10.47 2.98
C VAL A 571 32.46 -10.91 4.44
N ILE A 572 31.98 -12.13 4.73
CA ILE A 572 31.90 -12.70 6.09
C ILE A 572 33.26 -13.20 6.56
N THR A 573 34.00 -13.90 5.69
CA THR A 573 35.23 -14.57 6.09
C THR A 573 36.43 -13.62 6.25
N GLU A 574 36.55 -12.62 5.38
CA GLU A 574 37.72 -11.73 5.36
C GLU A 574 37.36 -10.23 5.22
N GLY A 575 36.12 -9.91 4.84
CA GLY A 575 35.70 -8.58 4.46
C GLY A 575 35.04 -7.75 5.57
N THR A 576 34.13 -6.87 5.15
CA THR A 576 33.42 -5.92 6.04
C THR A 576 32.44 -6.57 6.99
N GLY A 577 32.04 -7.82 6.78
CA GLY A 577 31.17 -8.63 7.66
C GLY A 577 31.94 -9.60 8.57
N ARG A 578 33.27 -9.45 8.70
CA ARG A 578 34.08 -10.34 9.51
C ARG A 578 33.58 -10.41 10.96
N GLY A 579 33.41 -11.65 11.47
CA GLY A 579 32.88 -11.94 12.79
C GLY A 579 31.35 -12.15 12.83
N LEU A 580 30.67 -12.10 11.69
CA LEU A 580 29.24 -12.39 11.57
C LEU A 580 28.98 -13.81 11.02
N ASP A 581 29.97 -14.71 11.13
CA ASP A 581 29.81 -16.12 10.77
C ASP A 581 28.76 -16.82 11.66
N LEU A 582 28.21 -17.91 11.14
CA LEU A 582 27.22 -18.77 11.82
C LEU A 582 27.82 -20.12 12.22
N GLY A 583 29.12 -20.16 12.55
CA GLY A 583 29.82 -21.36 12.88
C GLY A 583 29.99 -22.28 11.65
N GLU A 584 29.48 -23.52 11.72
CA GLU A 584 29.58 -24.49 10.63
C GLU A 584 28.56 -24.21 9.50
N MET A 585 27.56 -23.37 9.71
CA MET A 585 26.54 -23.04 8.70
C MET A 585 27.11 -22.03 7.68
N PRO A 586 27.27 -22.40 6.39
CA PRO A 586 27.70 -21.46 5.38
C PRO A 586 26.74 -20.27 5.24
N CYS A 587 27.31 -19.07 5.20
CA CYS A 587 26.53 -17.86 5.05
C CYS A 587 27.23 -16.84 4.16
N ALA A 588 26.43 -16.00 3.53
CA ALA A 588 26.86 -14.91 2.68
C ALA A 588 26.09 -13.64 3.07
N GLY A 589 26.68 -12.46 2.85
CA GLY A 589 25.99 -11.24 3.23
C GLY A 589 26.71 -9.97 2.81
N LYS A 590 26.06 -8.84 3.02
CA LYS A 590 26.58 -7.52 2.68
C LYS A 590 26.23 -6.49 3.72
N THR A 591 27.23 -5.73 4.14
CA THR A 591 27.09 -4.56 5.02
C THR A 591 26.70 -3.33 4.20
N GLY A 592 25.84 -2.49 4.79
CA GLY A 592 25.53 -1.16 4.31
C GLY A 592 25.69 -0.14 5.44
N THR A 593 26.33 0.98 5.13
CA THR A 593 26.44 2.13 6.05
C THR A 593 26.32 3.37 5.22
N THR A 594 25.45 4.30 5.63
CA THR A 594 25.29 5.57 4.94
C THR A 594 26.28 6.60 5.47
N ASN A 595 26.44 7.70 4.71
CA ASN A 595 27.26 8.84 5.14
C ASN A 595 26.80 9.32 6.51
N ASP A 596 27.76 9.73 7.34
CA ASP A 596 27.55 10.17 8.71
C ASP A 596 26.93 9.10 9.63
N ASN A 597 26.96 7.83 9.25
CA ASN A 597 26.45 6.68 10.02
C ASN A 597 24.97 6.89 10.46
N LYS A 598 24.10 7.31 9.53
CA LYS A 598 22.68 7.56 9.81
C LYS A 598 21.83 6.31 9.72
N ASP A 599 22.19 5.40 8.80
CA ASP A 599 21.55 4.12 8.57
C ASP A 599 22.61 3.01 8.53
N GLY A 600 22.35 1.94 9.25
CA GLY A 600 23.13 0.70 9.24
C GLY A 600 22.29 -0.44 8.68
N TRP A 601 22.86 -1.21 7.77
CA TRP A 601 22.20 -2.34 7.12
C TRP A 601 23.09 -3.57 7.13
N PHE A 602 22.48 -4.72 7.37
CA PHE A 602 23.05 -5.99 7.06
C PHE A 602 22.00 -6.87 6.39
N VAL A 603 22.31 -7.39 5.20
CA VAL A 603 21.47 -8.38 4.51
C VAL A 603 22.33 -9.59 4.23
N GLY A 604 21.92 -10.73 4.76
CA GLY A 604 22.67 -11.96 4.60
C GLY A 604 21.76 -13.19 4.60
N TYR A 605 22.31 -14.30 4.12
CA TYR A 605 21.56 -15.52 3.89
C TYR A 605 22.39 -16.78 4.06
N THR A 606 21.68 -17.89 4.21
CA THR A 606 22.12 -19.27 4.10
C THR A 606 21.32 -19.92 2.97
N ARG A 607 21.49 -21.21 2.74
CA ARG A 607 20.60 -21.95 1.83
C ARG A 607 19.14 -22.05 2.27
N TYR A 608 18.84 -21.72 3.54
CA TYR A 608 17.49 -21.84 4.11
C TYR A 608 16.72 -20.51 4.12
N TYR A 609 17.40 -19.44 4.57
CA TYR A 609 16.75 -18.16 4.83
C TYR A 609 17.61 -16.99 4.39
N THR A 610 16.95 -15.96 3.89
CA THR A 610 17.52 -14.63 3.68
C THR A 610 16.93 -13.68 4.71
N THR A 611 17.81 -12.98 5.46
CA THR A 611 17.37 -12.02 6.48
C THR A 611 18.04 -10.67 6.26
N GLY A 612 17.22 -9.60 6.25
CA GLY A 612 17.69 -8.22 6.20
C GLY A 612 17.36 -7.49 7.49
N VAL A 613 18.32 -6.74 8.02
CA VAL A 613 18.18 -5.91 9.22
C VAL A 613 18.64 -4.49 8.93
N TRP A 614 17.79 -3.53 9.29
CA TRP A 614 18.10 -2.10 9.31
C TRP A 614 18.10 -1.57 10.75
N VAL A 615 19.02 -0.64 11.04
CA VAL A 615 19.06 0.13 12.29
C VAL A 615 19.27 1.61 11.96
N GLY A 616 18.51 2.49 12.62
CA GLY A 616 18.61 3.94 12.43
C GLY A 616 17.54 4.71 13.20
N TYR A 617 17.48 6.01 12.97
CA TYR A 617 16.45 6.89 13.53
C TYR A 617 15.40 7.21 12.47
N ASP A 618 14.14 7.37 12.87
CA ASP A 618 13.06 7.76 11.96
C ASP A 618 13.37 9.08 11.25
N MET A 619 13.81 10.06 12.01
CA MET A 619 14.43 11.28 11.46
C MET A 619 15.95 11.06 11.41
N PRO A 620 16.57 11.00 10.20
CA PRO A 620 17.98 10.63 10.05
C PRO A 620 18.91 11.50 10.87
N ARG A 621 19.59 10.92 11.84
CA ARG A 621 20.67 11.58 12.61
C ARG A 621 21.89 10.67 12.72
N SER A 622 23.08 11.27 12.80
CA SER A 622 24.32 10.55 12.93
C SER A 622 24.39 9.78 14.25
N PHE A 623 24.91 8.56 14.15
CA PHE A 623 25.21 7.74 15.31
C PHE A 623 26.60 7.10 15.12
N ALA A 624 27.61 7.59 15.83
CA ALA A 624 29.02 7.27 15.61
C ALA A 624 29.37 5.78 15.66
N GLY A 625 28.63 4.97 16.43
CA GLY A 625 28.84 3.52 16.55
C GLY A 625 28.12 2.69 15.50
N LEU A 626 27.30 3.30 14.65
CA LEU A 626 26.49 2.59 13.67
C LEU A 626 27.28 2.28 12.41
N SER A 627 27.34 1.00 12.10
CA SER A 627 27.83 0.48 10.81
C SER A 627 27.10 -0.83 10.49
N GLY A 628 27.19 -1.28 9.25
CA GLY A 628 26.54 -2.54 8.85
C GLY A 628 27.01 -3.77 9.62
N ASN A 629 28.25 -3.78 10.09
CA ASN A 629 28.82 -4.85 10.90
C ASN A 629 28.57 -4.70 12.41
N SER A 630 28.05 -3.55 12.88
CA SER A 630 27.74 -3.36 14.28
C SER A 630 26.32 -3.90 14.61
N TYR A 631 25.42 -3.05 15.10
CA TYR A 631 24.10 -3.48 15.55
C TYR A 631 23.29 -4.28 14.53
N PRO A 632 23.13 -3.88 13.25
CA PRO A 632 22.33 -4.68 12.32
C PRO A 632 22.97 -6.04 12.02
N GLY A 633 24.30 -6.11 11.91
CA GLY A 633 25.02 -7.37 11.71
C GLY A 633 24.89 -8.32 12.92
N HIS A 634 25.05 -7.81 14.14
CA HIS A 634 24.92 -8.63 15.35
C HIS A 634 23.48 -9.09 15.59
N ILE A 635 22.47 -8.26 15.31
CA ILE A 635 21.04 -8.65 15.36
C ILE A 635 20.77 -9.76 14.35
N TRP A 636 21.29 -9.62 13.12
CA TRP A 636 21.19 -10.64 12.09
C TRP A 636 21.82 -11.96 12.54
N GLN A 637 23.04 -11.91 13.06
CA GLN A 637 23.79 -13.09 13.50
C GLN A 637 23.06 -13.81 14.63
N ASP A 638 22.63 -13.08 15.67
CA ASP A 638 21.92 -13.66 16.82
C ASP A 638 20.61 -14.34 16.40
N PHE A 639 19.83 -13.68 15.53
CA PHE A 639 18.62 -14.27 14.97
C PHE A 639 18.89 -15.50 14.12
N MET A 640 19.84 -15.41 13.19
CA MET A 640 20.16 -16.51 12.28
C MET A 640 20.71 -17.73 13.03
N LEU A 641 21.53 -17.55 14.05
CA LEU A 641 21.98 -18.65 14.92
C LEU A 641 20.81 -19.36 15.61
N LYS A 642 19.81 -18.61 16.10
CA LYS A 642 18.63 -19.18 16.74
C LYS A 642 17.80 -20.04 15.80
N ILE A 643 17.52 -19.55 14.59
CA ILE A 643 16.65 -20.25 13.61
C ILE A 643 17.37 -21.40 12.88
N HIS A 644 18.70 -21.52 13.02
CA HIS A 644 19.49 -22.59 12.43
C HIS A 644 19.97 -23.62 13.46
N ALA A 645 19.62 -23.49 14.73
CA ALA A 645 20.11 -24.36 15.79
C ALA A 645 19.90 -25.87 15.52
N ASP A 646 18.79 -26.21 14.87
CA ASP A 646 18.40 -27.59 14.55
C ASP A 646 18.60 -27.95 13.06
N LYS A 647 19.26 -27.10 12.26
CA LYS A 647 19.45 -27.30 10.82
C LYS A 647 20.84 -27.84 10.50
N ALA A 648 20.90 -28.79 9.59
CA ALA A 648 22.19 -29.25 9.06
C ALA A 648 22.85 -28.17 8.21
N PRO A 649 24.17 -27.99 8.27
CA PRO A 649 24.89 -27.11 7.35
C PRO A 649 24.65 -27.52 5.88
N LEU A 650 24.33 -26.56 5.04
CA LEU A 650 24.17 -26.71 3.60
C LEU A 650 25.11 -25.76 2.86
N GLU A 651 25.93 -26.34 1.97
CA GLU A 651 26.78 -25.54 1.10
C GLU A 651 26.01 -24.83 0.02
N PHE A 652 26.45 -23.64 -0.38
CA PHE A 652 25.93 -22.96 -1.55
C PHE A 652 26.19 -23.71 -2.83
N LEU A 653 25.35 -23.56 -3.84
CA LEU A 653 25.55 -24.17 -5.13
C LEU A 653 26.75 -23.52 -5.85
N PRO A 654 27.68 -24.32 -6.40
CA PRO A 654 28.84 -23.77 -7.06
C PRO A 654 28.45 -23.07 -8.38
N TYR A 655 29.19 -22.03 -8.73
CA TYR A 655 29.12 -21.46 -10.07
C TYR A 655 29.95 -22.29 -11.06
N LEU A 656 29.59 -22.15 -12.35
CA LEU A 656 30.38 -22.76 -13.43
C LEU A 656 31.54 -21.83 -13.77
N GLU A 657 32.76 -22.41 -13.87
CA GLU A 657 33.89 -21.65 -14.38
C GLU A 657 33.61 -21.16 -15.80
N VAL A 658 33.72 -19.86 -16.01
CA VAL A 658 33.59 -19.27 -17.34
C VAL A 658 34.96 -19.48 -18.02
N VAL A 659 35.02 -20.44 -18.93
CA VAL A 659 36.15 -20.54 -19.84
C VAL A 659 36.06 -19.38 -20.83
N PRO A 660 37.03 -18.47 -20.93
CA PRO A 660 36.98 -17.42 -21.95
C PRO A 660 36.89 -18.10 -23.33
N GLU A 661 35.78 -17.87 -24.03
CA GLU A 661 35.74 -18.23 -25.45
C GLU A 661 36.78 -17.37 -26.15
N GLU A 662 37.77 -18.02 -26.81
CA GLU A 662 38.64 -17.32 -27.76
C GLU A 662 37.70 -16.63 -28.79
N PRO A 663 37.98 -15.36 -29.20
CA PRO A 663 37.14 -14.67 -30.14
C PRO A 663 37.06 -15.49 -31.42
N GLU A 664 35.89 -16.04 -31.77
CA GLU A 664 35.64 -16.64 -33.06
C GLU A 664 35.95 -15.61 -34.13
N GLU A 665 36.91 -15.87 -34.98
CA GLU A 665 37.14 -15.09 -36.20
C GLU A 665 35.83 -15.09 -37.01
N MET A 666 35.25 -13.91 -37.19
CA MET A 666 34.09 -13.72 -38.04
C MET A 666 34.41 -14.13 -39.47
N THR A 667 33.93 -15.30 -39.87
CA THR A 667 33.87 -15.68 -41.28
C THR A 667 32.43 -15.64 -41.77
N ASP A 668 32.25 -14.72 -42.69
CA ASP A 668 31.23 -14.65 -43.76
C ASP A 668 29.76 -14.27 -43.40
N PRO A 669 29.31 -13.08 -43.88
CA PRO A 669 27.94 -12.63 -43.77
C PRO A 669 27.14 -12.99 -45.04
N THR A 670 26.70 -14.23 -45.18
CA THR A 670 25.64 -14.57 -46.17
C THR A 670 24.87 -15.80 -45.72
N LEU A 671 23.73 -15.59 -45.04
CA LEU A 671 22.55 -16.45 -45.22
C LEU A 671 21.39 -15.82 -44.44
N GLU A 672 20.75 -14.82 -45.08
CA GLU A 672 19.35 -14.51 -44.79
C GLU A 672 18.50 -15.69 -45.22
N THR A 673 17.82 -16.33 -44.30
CA THR A 673 16.66 -17.17 -44.64
C THR A 673 15.53 -16.83 -43.67
N GLN A 674 14.49 -16.28 -44.26
CA GLN A 674 13.21 -15.93 -43.67
C GLN A 674 12.62 -17.12 -42.86
N LEU A 675 12.37 -16.90 -41.59
CA LEU A 675 11.34 -17.61 -40.83
C LEU A 675 10.53 -16.53 -40.10
N GLU A 676 9.28 -16.40 -40.51
CA GLU A 676 8.30 -15.59 -39.80
C GLU A 676 8.11 -16.14 -38.39
N THR A 677 8.67 -15.44 -37.40
CA THR A 677 8.39 -15.62 -35.98
C THR A 677 7.27 -14.67 -35.56
N PRO A 678 6.41 -15.04 -34.61
CA PRO A 678 5.41 -14.11 -34.04
C PRO A 678 6.14 -12.90 -33.47
N MET A 679 5.53 -11.71 -33.55
CA MET A 679 6.10 -10.46 -33.06
C MET A 679 6.62 -10.64 -31.63
N GLU A 680 7.92 -10.87 -31.48
CA GLU A 680 8.61 -10.68 -30.22
C GLU A 680 8.51 -9.19 -29.87
N GLN A 681 7.93 -8.91 -28.72
CA GLN A 681 8.00 -7.57 -28.14
C GLN A 681 9.49 -7.25 -27.97
N LYS A 682 9.95 -6.13 -28.52
CA LYS A 682 11.31 -5.63 -28.31
C LYS A 682 11.61 -5.64 -26.80
N PRO A 683 12.81 -6.07 -26.38
CA PRO A 683 13.23 -5.91 -25.01
C PRO A 683 13.02 -4.45 -24.57
N LEU A 684 12.56 -4.23 -23.36
CA LEU A 684 12.31 -2.88 -22.82
C LEU A 684 13.51 -1.93 -22.94
N GLU A 685 14.71 -2.50 -22.95
CA GLU A 685 15.99 -1.79 -23.10
C GLU A 685 16.22 -1.17 -24.50
N GLU A 686 15.45 -1.57 -25.50
CA GLU A 686 15.56 -1.10 -26.89
C GLU A 686 14.42 -0.14 -27.31
N LEU A 687 13.50 0.17 -26.38
CA LEU A 687 12.40 1.09 -26.66
C LEU A 687 12.86 2.55 -26.61
N THR A 688 12.45 3.34 -27.57
CA THR A 688 12.61 4.81 -27.53
C THR A 688 11.73 5.42 -26.42
N PRO A 689 12.01 6.64 -25.94
CA PRO A 689 11.13 7.33 -24.99
C PRO A 689 9.67 7.42 -25.44
N GLU A 690 9.43 7.54 -26.75
CA GLU A 690 8.08 7.60 -27.32
C GLU A 690 7.39 6.23 -27.34
N GLU A 691 8.12 5.15 -27.62
CA GLU A 691 7.62 3.77 -27.53
C GLU A 691 7.34 3.38 -26.06
N HIS A 692 8.17 3.81 -25.12
CA HIS A 692 7.91 3.71 -23.68
C HIS A 692 6.61 4.42 -23.30
N GLN A 693 6.41 5.65 -23.75
CA GLN A 693 5.19 6.41 -23.46
C GLN A 693 3.94 5.73 -24.06
N GLN A 694 4.02 5.19 -25.27
CA GLN A 694 2.91 4.45 -25.88
C GLN A 694 2.56 3.18 -25.13
N LEU A 695 3.55 2.41 -24.68
CA LEU A 695 3.35 1.22 -23.84
C LEU A 695 2.65 1.59 -22.52
N TRP A 696 3.01 2.73 -21.93
CA TRP A 696 2.41 3.27 -20.71
C TRP A 696 0.95 3.71 -20.91
N GLU A 697 0.69 4.42 -22.00
CA GLU A 697 -0.67 4.83 -22.33
C GLU A 697 -1.56 3.61 -22.59
N GLU A 698 -1.00 2.53 -23.13
CA GLU A 698 -1.71 1.28 -23.33
C GLU A 698 -2.00 0.54 -22.01
N GLN A 699 -1.02 0.46 -21.11
CA GLN A 699 -1.21 -0.11 -19.77
C GLN A 699 -2.19 0.72 -18.93
N LEU A 700 -2.11 2.05 -18.99
CA LEU A 700 -3.11 2.92 -18.35
C LEU A 700 -4.49 2.74 -18.96
N ARG A 701 -4.60 2.54 -20.26
CA ARG A 701 -5.87 2.24 -20.90
C ARG A 701 -6.41 0.91 -20.42
N GLN A 702 -5.57 -0.13 -20.29
CA GLN A 702 -5.96 -1.42 -19.69
C GLN A 702 -6.45 -1.26 -18.25
N ILE A 703 -5.76 -0.46 -17.42
CA ILE A 703 -6.20 -0.12 -16.06
C ILE A 703 -7.55 0.60 -16.11
N GLN A 704 -7.71 1.59 -16.98
CA GLN A 704 -8.94 2.35 -17.12
C GLN A 704 -10.08 1.49 -17.68
N ASP A 705 -9.80 0.63 -18.65
CA ASP A 705 -10.77 -0.31 -19.20
C ASP A 705 -11.16 -1.37 -18.17
N TYR A 706 -10.21 -1.83 -17.34
CA TYR A 706 -10.49 -2.71 -16.22
C TYR A 706 -11.36 -2.02 -15.16
N LEU A 707 -11.03 -0.80 -14.75
CA LEU A 707 -11.85 0.00 -13.86
C LEU A 707 -13.25 0.26 -14.45
N ASN A 708 -13.35 0.48 -15.77
CA ASN A 708 -14.61 0.65 -16.47
C ASN A 708 -15.41 -0.66 -16.55
N MET A 709 -14.74 -1.82 -16.70
CA MET A 709 -15.38 -3.15 -16.70
C MET A 709 -15.91 -3.50 -15.30
N MET A 710 -15.15 -3.19 -14.24
CA MET A 710 -15.61 -3.31 -12.85
C MET A 710 -16.77 -2.38 -12.53
N ASN A 711 -16.88 -1.24 -13.21
CA ASN A 711 -18.01 -0.32 -13.14
C ASN A 711 -19.25 -0.83 -13.88
N GLY A 712 -19.11 -1.84 -14.72
CA GLY A 712 -20.18 -2.45 -15.51
C GLY A 712 -20.70 -3.78 -14.93
N LEU A 713 -20.06 -4.35 -13.91
CA LEU A 713 -20.49 -5.49 -13.12
C LEU A 713 -21.11 -5.03 -11.80
#